data_c32a36707c363c62a5e2adbe07733ad3
#
_entry.id   c32a36707c363c62a5e2adbe07733ad3
#
_cell.length_a   1.000
_cell.length_b   1.000
_cell.length_c   1.000
_cell.angle_alpha   90.00
_cell.angle_beta   90.00
_cell.angle_gamma   90.00
#
_symmetry.space_group_name_H-M   'P 1'
#
loop_
_entity.id
_entity.type
_entity.pdbx_description
1 polymer ?
#
loop_
_entity_poly.entity_id
_entity_poly.type
_entity_poly.pdbx_seq_one_letter_code
_entity_poly.pdbx_strand_id
1 'polypeptide(L)'
;MKKLLRSVALVSAALVIAASARAEEKKVAFDNKDAIAGWTVTGDVAVDPAKTRPDGAGGSLKIGPGGKAFWKLGDADLSGKVEFWVYEDGKAPADPKAHAYGSLWGVMTADGHALVSGAIYAPYLGGDTTYAVGEFNPAKGGDLPSLKCQYLGLDRAVGWHKWTFNMDADAGLTILVDDKDVNGTTPKSRFDWNKTDLPGISTIVFMGDATKDAAQTLWVNGLTVAQGPAMKAKLAPPPPPPPFLPEKDPAAAEGPAVKYVAAMANQHPRLLFTAERIPQLKAFYNSPQGKTYREQMEGYVAGCTVPEDRKTSPAWGQEYGLFKIPMVALHYVLTKDHASFEKSVAYLKWLAGTADWTEGGEPAVADTPEAYAKVMEKLKGLGPYDERNSDTTASFTMVGASLTWDWLYNDLDPAFREEFRQALWEHARVMYYGGHKSGNPEGGYWRGVPAYNHRWFRDWGLTLAALGAGEGKPEEQWLLSEVEKELRFMWDWLPSDGSQHEGPSYGSSAGGLGMAFGVSDDLSGTHYLDAPFFRNVGTYTMETSASGMTETLRFADSAGGGKGFGCNPFFLKTAAMYKQADVMDGIRHALQLDAGKWGTVDSAWEPIIFDDPSIKGGHYANLPTSVFLPDLGISITRDSWQEKAVAAMFKCGPMGGYKANSWRPTHKEAGGGLPYLNVAHDHPDANSFIILGDAEYLAETDGYCEEPGKLSSSVNTILINGLGQVADGRPEGDVWQQPGGGDMTEMGKITAYKELGDVVVVEGEAAGSYIAYSDAKTKRSRPAIDRFRRTFIWVKGGYILAFDDIRSTKPVEITWLLQGAKLEPVNEAEGRYRLAKGDAQCEFQLAADVPLKSKIGVSTANDHSKLLNWQQLQASAEGTAARYACVVDPWHKNVKVTLTPDGPDKATITVSGPGIADTWRWEAAKGKFDAATWHGSRRRGFDITVDAKTAVPPAP
;
A
#
# COMPACT_ATOMS: atom_id res chain seq x y z
N MET A 1 -38.75 -36.13 37.52
CA MET A 1 -38.72 -34.77 37.03
C MET A 1 -37.78 -34.48 35.82
N LYS A 2 -37.06 -35.50 35.27
CA LYS A 2 -36.26 -35.42 34.04
C LYS A 2 -36.84 -36.05 32.79
N LYS A 3 -38.10 -36.57 32.85
CA LYS A 3 -38.82 -37.15 31.70
C LYS A 3 -39.99 -36.32 31.23
N LEU A 4 -40.36 -35.24 31.94
CA LEU A 4 -41.45 -34.34 31.57
C LEU A 4 -41.01 -33.06 30.79
N LEU A 5 -39.70 -32.83 30.70
CA LEU A 5 -39.10 -31.68 29.96
C LEU A 5 -38.69 -32.03 28.53
N ARG A 6 -38.83 -33.29 28.09
CA ARG A 6 -38.54 -33.71 26.70
C ARG A 6 -39.75 -33.80 25.80
N SER A 7 -40.96 -33.71 26.37
CA SER A 7 -42.22 -33.76 25.58
C SER A 7 -42.81 -32.38 25.25
N VAL A 8 -42.31 -31.30 25.85
CA VAL A 8 -42.76 -29.95 25.54
C VAL A 8 -41.93 -29.28 24.46
N ALA A 9 -40.68 -29.74 24.23
CA ALA A 9 -39.82 -29.24 23.18
C ALA A 9 -40.06 -29.83 21.77
N LEU A 10 -40.91 -30.87 21.65
CA LEU A 10 -41.29 -31.53 20.38
C LEU A 10 -42.65 -31.12 19.84
N VAL A 11 -43.45 -30.42 20.60
CA VAL A 11 -44.78 -29.91 20.16
C VAL A 11 -44.69 -28.45 19.75
N SER A 12 -43.63 -27.69 20.15
CA SER A 12 -43.42 -26.33 19.69
C SER A 12 -42.63 -26.22 18.35
N ALA A 13 -42.09 -27.36 17.87
CA ALA A 13 -41.37 -27.42 16.58
C ALA A 13 -42.28 -27.84 15.40
N ALA A 14 -43.57 -28.14 15.67
CA ALA A 14 -44.53 -28.61 14.65
C ALA A 14 -45.61 -27.58 14.32
N LEU A 15 -45.52 -26.36 14.85
CA LEU A 15 -46.55 -25.31 14.59
C LEU A 15 -45.97 -23.99 14.05
N VAL A 16 -44.74 -24.02 13.54
CA VAL A 16 -44.13 -22.91 12.78
C VAL A 16 -43.95 -23.28 11.29
N ILE A 17 -44.60 -24.33 10.84
CA ILE A 17 -44.74 -24.62 9.41
C ILE A 17 -46.14 -24.28 8.98
N ALA A 18 -46.45 -23.03 8.82
CA ALA A 18 -47.56 -22.59 7.95
C ALA A 18 -47.61 -21.05 7.89
N ALA A 19 -46.91 -20.52 6.96
CA ALA A 19 -47.26 -19.38 6.10
C ALA A 19 -45.96 -18.91 5.40
N SER A 20 -45.26 -19.79 4.71
CA SER A 20 -44.49 -19.33 3.56
C SER A 20 -45.57 -18.88 2.54
N ALA A 21 -45.84 -17.58 2.49
CA ALA A 21 -46.48 -17.00 1.33
C ALA A 21 -45.65 -17.47 0.15
N ARG A 22 -46.21 -18.29 -0.75
CA ARG A 22 -45.54 -18.70 -1.99
C ARG A 22 -45.14 -17.42 -2.68
N ALA A 23 -43.78 -17.27 -2.87
CA ALA A 23 -43.25 -16.15 -3.63
C ALA A 23 -44.01 -16.08 -4.98
N GLU A 24 -44.59 -14.95 -5.30
CA GLU A 24 -45.20 -14.75 -6.61
C GLU A 24 -44.11 -14.75 -7.67
N GLU A 25 -44.09 -15.79 -8.50
CA GLU A 25 -43.10 -15.92 -9.57
C GLU A 25 -43.60 -15.24 -10.84
N LYS A 26 -42.90 -14.23 -11.31
CA LYS A 26 -43.16 -13.52 -12.57
C LYS A 26 -42.10 -13.94 -13.61
N LYS A 27 -42.53 -14.35 -14.78
CA LYS A 27 -41.66 -14.71 -15.91
C LYS A 27 -41.92 -13.76 -17.08
N VAL A 28 -40.83 -13.27 -17.67
CA VAL A 28 -40.88 -12.40 -18.85
C VAL A 28 -40.19 -13.11 -20.00
N ALA A 29 -40.98 -13.43 -21.03
CA ALA A 29 -40.47 -13.91 -22.32
C ALA A 29 -40.48 -12.72 -23.31
N PHE A 30 -39.34 -12.48 -23.94
CA PHE A 30 -39.20 -11.35 -24.88
C PHE A 30 -39.60 -11.72 -26.29
N ASP A 31 -40.82 -12.24 -26.45
CA ASP A 31 -41.32 -12.71 -27.75
C ASP A 31 -41.91 -11.59 -28.60
N ASN A 32 -42.36 -10.51 -28.00
CA ASN A 32 -42.92 -9.33 -28.64
C ASN A 32 -42.77 -8.07 -27.81
N LYS A 33 -43.13 -6.91 -28.33
CA LYS A 33 -42.95 -5.62 -27.68
C LYS A 33 -43.78 -5.46 -26.37
N ASP A 34 -44.85 -6.23 -26.21
CA ASP A 34 -45.65 -6.15 -25.00
C ASP A 34 -44.92 -6.70 -23.75
N ALA A 35 -43.85 -7.48 -23.96
CA ALA A 35 -43.03 -8.01 -22.89
C ALA A 35 -42.36 -6.93 -22.02
N ILE A 36 -42.18 -5.73 -22.52
CA ILE A 36 -41.63 -4.57 -21.80
C ILE A 36 -42.67 -3.48 -21.55
N ALA A 37 -43.97 -3.78 -21.69
CA ALA A 37 -45.03 -2.86 -21.36
C ALA A 37 -44.97 -2.52 -19.86
N GLY A 38 -44.97 -1.23 -19.54
CA GLY A 38 -44.86 -0.75 -18.16
C GLY A 38 -43.41 -0.63 -17.63
N TRP A 39 -42.42 -0.93 -18.44
CA TRP A 39 -41.02 -0.62 -18.10
C TRP A 39 -40.66 0.83 -18.43
N THR A 40 -39.74 1.39 -17.68
CA THR A 40 -39.14 2.67 -18.04
C THR A 40 -38.00 2.41 -19.03
N VAL A 41 -38.16 2.84 -20.27
CA VAL A 41 -37.24 2.57 -21.37
C VAL A 41 -36.79 3.88 -22.01
N THR A 42 -35.49 4.04 -22.21
CA THR A 42 -34.88 5.18 -22.90
C THR A 42 -33.78 4.71 -23.85
N GLY A 43 -33.53 5.45 -24.93
CA GLY A 43 -32.47 5.15 -25.89
C GLY A 43 -32.75 3.92 -26.78
N ASP A 44 -31.69 3.25 -27.23
CA ASP A 44 -31.80 2.07 -28.15
C ASP A 44 -32.15 0.81 -27.36
N VAL A 45 -33.44 0.57 -27.17
CA VAL A 45 -33.98 -0.64 -26.54
C VAL A 45 -35.07 -1.25 -27.41
N ALA A 46 -34.96 -2.54 -27.75
CA ALA A 46 -35.92 -3.27 -28.56
C ALA A 46 -36.04 -4.73 -28.10
N VAL A 47 -37.19 -5.33 -28.40
CA VAL A 47 -37.33 -6.80 -28.31
C VAL A 47 -36.91 -7.41 -29.66
N ASP A 48 -36.02 -8.37 -29.59
CA ASP A 48 -35.56 -9.14 -30.78
C ASP A 48 -35.95 -10.62 -30.63
N PRO A 49 -37.01 -11.05 -31.30
CA PRO A 49 -37.46 -12.43 -31.22
C PRO A 49 -36.54 -13.42 -31.95
N ALA A 50 -35.60 -12.95 -32.78
CA ALA A 50 -34.65 -13.80 -33.50
C ALA A 50 -33.42 -14.15 -32.67
N LYS A 51 -33.05 -13.35 -31.67
CA LYS A 51 -31.91 -13.65 -30.79
C LYS A 51 -32.36 -14.55 -29.64
N THR A 52 -32.10 -15.84 -29.76
CA THR A 52 -32.51 -16.85 -28.79
C THR A 52 -31.32 -17.49 -28.10
N ARG A 53 -31.54 -18.14 -26.98
CA ARG A 53 -30.56 -19.03 -26.37
C ARG A 53 -30.43 -20.35 -27.12
N PRO A 54 -29.34 -21.14 -26.87
CA PRO A 54 -29.15 -22.43 -27.54
C PRO A 54 -30.27 -23.46 -27.29
N ASP A 55 -30.98 -23.33 -26.14
CA ASP A 55 -32.14 -24.17 -25.82
C ASP A 55 -33.45 -23.74 -26.51
N GLY A 56 -33.40 -22.73 -27.37
CA GLY A 56 -34.53 -22.23 -28.12
C GLY A 56 -35.58 -21.46 -27.34
N ALA A 57 -35.29 -21.11 -26.10
CA ALA A 57 -36.24 -20.39 -25.22
C ALA A 57 -36.36 -18.92 -25.59
N GLY A 58 -37.47 -18.53 -26.23
CA GLY A 58 -37.98 -17.15 -26.45
C GLY A 58 -37.03 -16.19 -27.13
N GLY A 59 -37.52 -14.99 -27.46
CA GLY A 59 -36.70 -13.87 -27.90
C GLY A 59 -35.93 -13.18 -26.80
N SER A 60 -35.16 -12.15 -27.14
CA SER A 60 -34.31 -11.41 -26.20
C SER A 60 -34.64 -9.90 -26.18
N LEU A 61 -34.41 -9.28 -25.03
CA LEU A 61 -34.35 -7.83 -24.95
C LEU A 61 -32.99 -7.37 -25.44
N LYS A 62 -32.96 -6.55 -26.48
CA LYS A 62 -31.77 -5.88 -27.01
C LYS A 62 -31.65 -4.50 -26.42
N ILE A 63 -30.49 -4.17 -25.87
CA ILE A 63 -30.14 -2.85 -25.37
C ILE A 63 -28.85 -2.42 -26.05
N GLY A 64 -28.98 -1.48 -26.96
CA GLY A 64 -27.85 -0.89 -27.67
C GLY A 64 -27.16 0.20 -26.86
N PRO A 65 -26.09 0.81 -27.43
CA PRO A 65 -25.35 1.87 -26.79
C PRO A 65 -26.25 3.00 -26.27
N GLY A 66 -26.04 3.37 -24.99
CA GLY A 66 -26.83 4.42 -24.32
C GLY A 66 -28.28 4.04 -24.00
N GLY A 67 -28.74 2.84 -24.38
CA GLY A 67 -30.06 2.33 -24.02
C GLY A 67 -30.19 2.00 -22.54
N LYS A 68 -31.35 2.25 -21.93
CA LYS A 68 -31.63 1.90 -20.53
C LYS A 68 -33.04 1.30 -20.44
N ALA A 69 -33.17 0.23 -19.66
CA ALA A 69 -34.46 -0.42 -19.38
C ALA A 69 -34.54 -0.77 -17.89
N PHE A 70 -35.54 -0.23 -17.20
CA PHE A 70 -35.78 -0.44 -15.79
C PHE A 70 -37.15 -1.05 -15.58
N TRP A 71 -37.21 -2.17 -14.89
CA TRP A 71 -38.46 -2.82 -14.52
C TRP A 71 -38.74 -2.65 -13.02
N LYS A 72 -39.65 -1.75 -12.68
CA LYS A 72 -40.08 -1.53 -11.32
C LYS A 72 -40.98 -2.67 -10.86
N LEU A 73 -40.59 -3.35 -9.78
CA LEU A 73 -41.31 -4.48 -9.19
C LEU A 73 -42.36 -4.00 -8.16
N GLY A 74 -42.10 -2.89 -7.47
CA GLY A 74 -42.93 -2.29 -6.44
C GLY A 74 -42.32 -1.03 -5.86
N ASP A 75 -43.02 -0.41 -4.92
CA ASP A 75 -42.56 0.80 -4.21
C ASP A 75 -41.76 0.47 -2.92
N ALA A 76 -41.69 -0.77 -2.54
CA ALA A 76 -40.96 -1.24 -1.37
C ALA A 76 -39.80 -2.13 -1.78
N ASP A 77 -38.77 -2.15 -0.96
CA ASP A 77 -37.66 -3.08 -1.08
C ASP A 77 -38.07 -4.47 -0.63
N LEU A 78 -37.91 -5.45 -1.51
CA LEU A 78 -38.36 -6.83 -1.35
C LEU A 78 -37.19 -7.78 -1.19
N SER A 79 -37.37 -8.83 -0.40
CA SER A 79 -36.54 -10.03 -0.54
C SER A 79 -36.97 -10.80 -1.79
N GLY A 80 -36.14 -11.74 -2.23
CA GLY A 80 -36.51 -12.59 -3.34
C GLY A 80 -35.34 -12.83 -4.30
N LYS A 81 -35.66 -13.45 -5.43
CA LYS A 81 -34.70 -13.92 -6.39
C LYS A 81 -34.99 -13.36 -7.79
N VAL A 82 -33.98 -12.82 -8.44
CA VAL A 82 -34.00 -12.37 -9.84
C VAL A 82 -33.03 -13.21 -10.64
N GLU A 83 -33.50 -13.85 -11.69
CA GLU A 83 -32.67 -14.67 -12.61
C GLU A 83 -32.91 -14.21 -14.04
N PHE A 84 -31.82 -14.10 -14.81
CA PHE A 84 -31.86 -13.83 -16.25
C PHE A 84 -30.57 -14.29 -16.92
N TRP A 85 -30.63 -14.37 -18.23
CA TRP A 85 -29.46 -14.69 -19.03
C TRP A 85 -28.96 -13.46 -19.76
N VAL A 86 -27.65 -13.29 -19.79
CA VAL A 86 -26.96 -12.23 -20.53
C VAL A 86 -26.06 -12.87 -21.57
N TYR A 87 -26.07 -12.31 -22.79
CA TYR A 87 -25.13 -12.72 -23.82
C TYR A 87 -23.89 -11.82 -23.77
N GLU A 88 -22.74 -12.43 -23.49
CA GLU A 88 -21.42 -11.80 -23.53
C GLU A 88 -20.85 -11.89 -24.94
N ASP A 89 -20.50 -10.77 -25.54
CA ASP A 89 -19.92 -10.70 -26.87
C ASP A 89 -18.38 -10.58 -26.89
N GLY A 90 -17.76 -10.46 -25.74
CA GLY A 90 -16.31 -10.39 -25.56
C GLY A 90 -15.67 -9.07 -25.99
N LYS A 91 -16.47 -8.07 -26.38
CA LYS A 91 -15.93 -6.78 -26.81
C LYS A 91 -15.42 -5.94 -25.65
N ALA A 92 -14.33 -5.23 -25.91
CA ALA A 92 -13.71 -4.26 -25.00
C ALA A 92 -13.73 -2.87 -25.64
N PRO A 93 -13.64 -1.77 -24.85
CA PRO A 93 -13.52 -0.43 -25.40
C PRO A 93 -12.23 -0.28 -26.22
N ALA A 94 -12.27 0.58 -27.24
CA ALA A 94 -11.14 0.79 -28.15
C ALA A 94 -9.93 1.46 -27.46
N ASP A 95 -10.15 2.22 -26.40
CA ASP A 95 -9.08 2.81 -25.58
C ASP A 95 -8.92 2.03 -24.27
N PRO A 96 -7.88 1.19 -24.13
CA PRO A 96 -7.65 0.42 -22.91
C PRO A 96 -7.23 1.28 -21.71
N LYS A 97 -6.97 2.57 -21.89
CA LYS A 97 -6.61 3.49 -20.81
C LYS A 97 -7.81 4.30 -20.30
N ALA A 98 -8.94 4.28 -20.98
CA ALA A 98 -10.13 4.96 -20.50
C ALA A 98 -10.80 4.14 -19.40
N HIS A 99 -11.16 4.80 -18.29
CA HIS A 99 -12.15 4.27 -17.37
C HIS A 99 -13.48 4.17 -18.11
N ALA A 100 -13.92 2.99 -18.43
CA ALA A 100 -15.10 2.78 -19.23
C ALA A 100 -15.98 1.68 -18.63
N TYR A 101 -17.27 1.85 -18.79
CA TYR A 101 -18.25 0.83 -18.42
C TYR A 101 -18.90 0.33 -19.69
N GLY A 102 -18.81 -0.96 -19.94
CA GLY A 102 -19.60 -1.63 -20.96
C GLY A 102 -21.08 -1.70 -20.58
N SER A 103 -21.78 -2.68 -21.11
CA SER A 103 -23.18 -2.94 -20.70
C SER A 103 -23.25 -3.41 -19.25
N LEU A 104 -24.28 -2.94 -18.52
CA LEU A 104 -24.48 -3.21 -17.10
C LEU A 104 -25.85 -3.80 -16.83
N TRP A 105 -25.96 -4.68 -15.86
CA TRP A 105 -27.19 -5.32 -15.40
C TRP A 105 -27.17 -5.55 -13.89
N GLY A 106 -28.33 -5.45 -13.25
CA GLY A 106 -28.39 -5.65 -11.78
C GLY A 106 -29.74 -5.30 -11.18
N VAL A 107 -29.70 -4.92 -9.92
CA VAL A 107 -30.85 -4.63 -9.09
C VAL A 107 -30.72 -3.28 -8.39
N MET A 108 -31.83 -2.66 -8.05
CA MET A 108 -31.89 -1.32 -7.47
C MET A 108 -32.96 -1.29 -6.37
N THR A 109 -32.72 -0.52 -5.33
CA THR A 109 -33.63 -0.23 -4.23
C THR A 109 -34.68 0.80 -4.59
N ALA A 110 -35.66 0.99 -3.71
CA ALA A 110 -36.74 1.96 -3.94
C ALA A 110 -36.24 3.42 -3.97
N ASP A 111 -35.16 3.73 -3.27
CA ASP A 111 -34.54 5.06 -3.26
C ASP A 111 -33.50 5.25 -4.38
N GLY A 112 -33.33 4.23 -5.25
CA GLY A 112 -32.49 4.33 -6.44
C GLY A 112 -31.05 3.91 -6.25
N HIS A 113 -30.68 3.35 -5.10
CA HIS A 113 -29.36 2.75 -4.91
C HIS A 113 -29.28 1.43 -5.68
N ALA A 114 -28.33 1.29 -6.60
CA ALA A 114 -28.20 0.12 -7.48
C ALA A 114 -26.93 -0.64 -7.24
N LEU A 115 -27.00 -1.97 -7.33
CA LEU A 115 -25.87 -2.86 -7.48
C LEU A 115 -25.91 -3.45 -8.89
N VAL A 116 -24.90 -3.15 -9.68
CA VAL A 116 -24.81 -3.55 -11.08
C VAL A 116 -23.58 -4.38 -11.35
N SER A 117 -23.71 -5.34 -12.25
CA SER A 117 -22.64 -6.18 -12.74
C SER A 117 -22.42 -5.91 -14.23
N GLY A 118 -21.25 -6.23 -14.73
CA GLY A 118 -20.94 -6.14 -16.15
C GLY A 118 -19.46 -6.06 -16.44
N ALA A 119 -19.11 -5.65 -17.64
CA ALA A 119 -17.77 -5.35 -18.06
C ALA A 119 -17.39 -3.94 -17.63
N ILE A 120 -16.68 -3.84 -16.50
CA ILE A 120 -16.20 -2.57 -15.98
C ILE A 120 -14.69 -2.53 -16.22
N TYR A 121 -14.23 -1.57 -17.03
CA TYR A 121 -12.84 -1.46 -17.43
C TYR A 121 -12.13 -0.42 -16.55
N ALA A 122 -11.12 -0.86 -15.81
CA ALA A 122 -10.21 0.01 -15.10
C ALA A 122 -8.78 -0.35 -15.48
N PRO A 123 -8.02 0.53 -16.13
CA PRO A 123 -6.73 0.22 -16.75
C PRO A 123 -5.68 -0.33 -15.78
N TYR A 124 -5.73 0.11 -14.51
CA TYR A 124 -4.79 -0.31 -13.46
C TYR A 124 -5.16 -1.62 -12.77
N LEU A 125 -6.29 -2.24 -13.14
CA LEU A 125 -6.77 -3.48 -12.53
C LEU A 125 -6.87 -4.66 -13.52
N GLY A 126 -6.40 -4.51 -14.76
CA GLY A 126 -6.44 -5.58 -15.78
C GLY A 126 -7.86 -6.03 -16.16
N GLY A 127 -8.84 -5.13 -16.02
CA GLY A 127 -10.27 -5.46 -16.03
C GLY A 127 -10.96 -5.67 -17.38
N ASP A 128 -10.22 -5.92 -18.45
CA ASP A 128 -10.77 -6.19 -19.78
C ASP A 128 -11.21 -7.64 -19.97
N THR A 129 -10.76 -8.55 -19.10
CA THR A 129 -11.02 -10.00 -19.22
C THR A 129 -12.01 -10.56 -18.22
N THR A 130 -12.36 -9.80 -17.14
CA THR A 130 -13.20 -10.30 -16.04
C THR A 130 -14.46 -9.45 -15.84
N TYR A 131 -15.48 -10.06 -15.20
CA TYR A 131 -16.65 -9.31 -14.74
C TYR A 131 -16.35 -8.54 -13.47
N ALA A 132 -17.03 -7.42 -13.29
CA ALA A 132 -16.99 -6.63 -12.06
C ALA A 132 -18.40 -6.34 -11.53
N VAL A 133 -18.48 -6.00 -10.26
CA VAL A 133 -19.69 -5.47 -9.60
C VAL A 133 -19.40 -4.07 -9.10
N GLY A 134 -20.31 -3.14 -9.32
CA GLY A 134 -20.20 -1.76 -8.88
C GLY A 134 -21.48 -1.27 -8.21
N GLU A 135 -21.32 -0.38 -7.24
CA GLU A 135 -22.42 0.34 -6.62
C GLU A 135 -22.69 1.65 -7.34
N PHE A 136 -23.95 1.95 -7.55
CA PHE A 136 -24.42 3.21 -8.11
C PHE A 136 -25.39 3.87 -7.12
N ASN A 137 -25.11 5.10 -6.74
CA ASN A 137 -26.01 5.87 -5.90
C ASN A 137 -26.39 7.18 -6.61
N PRO A 138 -27.61 7.30 -7.13
CA PRO A 138 -28.06 8.48 -7.87
C PRO A 138 -28.13 9.75 -7.02
N ALA A 139 -28.22 9.63 -5.69
CA ALA A 139 -28.20 10.77 -4.77
C ALA A 139 -26.82 11.47 -4.71
N LYS A 140 -25.76 10.81 -5.21
CA LYS A 140 -24.40 11.36 -5.28
C LYS A 140 -24.03 12.01 -6.63
N GLY A 141 -25.02 12.22 -7.49
CA GLY A 141 -24.85 12.99 -8.73
C GLY A 141 -24.03 12.28 -9.80
N GLY A 142 -24.66 11.58 -10.70
CA GLY A 142 -24.03 11.00 -11.89
C GLY A 142 -24.86 9.87 -12.50
N ASP A 143 -24.82 9.77 -13.80
CA ASP A 143 -25.50 8.70 -14.57
C ASP A 143 -24.70 7.38 -14.59
N LEU A 144 -23.54 7.31 -13.95
CA LEU A 144 -22.62 6.18 -13.97
C LEU A 144 -22.40 5.59 -12.58
N PRO A 145 -22.10 4.27 -12.49
CA PRO A 145 -21.70 3.65 -11.23
C PRO A 145 -20.56 4.42 -10.57
N SER A 146 -20.62 4.59 -9.27
CA SER A 146 -19.49 5.13 -8.52
C SER A 146 -18.29 4.20 -8.73
N LEU A 147 -17.07 4.73 -8.77
CA LEU A 147 -15.82 3.99 -9.00
C LEU A 147 -15.52 2.88 -7.96
N LYS A 148 -16.43 2.63 -7.02
CA LYS A 148 -16.35 1.49 -6.10
C LYS A 148 -16.79 0.24 -6.82
N CYS A 149 -15.94 -0.30 -7.67
CA CYS A 149 -16.16 -1.59 -8.31
C CYS A 149 -15.20 -2.64 -7.77
N GLN A 150 -15.66 -3.89 -7.80
CA GLN A 150 -14.89 -5.07 -7.44
C GLN A 150 -14.95 -6.08 -8.56
N TYR A 151 -13.79 -6.62 -8.93
CA TYR A 151 -13.71 -7.73 -9.87
C TYR A 151 -14.17 -9.02 -9.21
N LEU A 152 -14.97 -9.81 -9.94
CA LEU A 152 -15.52 -11.06 -9.44
C LEU A 152 -14.56 -12.25 -9.55
N GLY A 153 -13.35 -12.07 -10.12
CA GLY A 153 -12.43 -13.17 -10.36
C GLY A 153 -13.00 -14.22 -11.33
N LEU A 154 -13.95 -13.82 -12.18
CA LEU A 154 -14.63 -14.65 -13.16
C LEU A 154 -14.36 -14.08 -14.54
N ASP A 155 -13.68 -14.87 -15.38
CA ASP A 155 -13.35 -14.48 -16.74
C ASP A 155 -14.61 -14.29 -17.60
N ARG A 156 -14.60 -13.26 -18.42
CA ARG A 156 -15.63 -13.04 -19.44
C ARG A 156 -15.47 -14.07 -20.56
N ALA A 157 -16.45 -14.91 -20.71
CA ALA A 157 -16.49 -15.90 -21.80
C ALA A 157 -17.59 -15.53 -22.79
N VAL A 158 -17.30 -15.59 -24.09
CA VAL A 158 -18.31 -15.32 -25.14
C VAL A 158 -19.41 -16.36 -25.06
N GLY A 159 -20.66 -15.93 -24.95
CA GLY A 159 -21.82 -16.80 -24.88
C GLY A 159 -22.91 -16.30 -23.93
N TRP A 160 -23.87 -17.17 -23.68
CA TRP A 160 -24.95 -16.92 -22.73
C TRP A 160 -24.57 -17.36 -21.33
N HIS A 161 -24.67 -16.43 -20.35
CA HIS A 161 -24.40 -16.66 -18.94
C HIS A 161 -25.63 -16.36 -18.08
N LYS A 162 -25.95 -17.25 -17.17
CA LYS A 162 -27.07 -17.09 -16.23
C LYS A 162 -26.63 -16.28 -15.03
N TRP A 163 -27.30 -15.17 -14.79
CA TRP A 163 -27.10 -14.32 -13.62
C TRP A 163 -28.23 -14.50 -12.65
N THR A 164 -27.92 -14.64 -11.38
CA THR A 164 -28.88 -14.72 -10.28
C THR A 164 -28.52 -13.74 -9.18
N PHE A 165 -29.46 -12.89 -8.83
CA PHE A 165 -29.41 -12.00 -7.67
C PHE A 165 -30.42 -12.53 -6.66
N ASN A 166 -29.93 -13.04 -5.54
CA ASN A 166 -30.76 -13.61 -4.49
C ASN A 166 -30.66 -12.77 -3.22
N MET A 167 -31.72 -12.05 -2.89
CA MET A 167 -31.83 -11.21 -1.71
C MET A 167 -32.57 -11.99 -0.61
N ASP A 168 -31.82 -12.46 0.35
CA ASP A 168 -32.34 -13.14 1.55
C ASP A 168 -32.53 -12.14 2.69
N ALA A 169 -33.60 -12.30 3.44
CA ALA A 169 -33.94 -11.36 4.53
C ALA A 169 -32.93 -11.39 5.68
N ASP A 170 -32.20 -12.47 5.85
CA ASP A 170 -31.23 -12.67 6.94
C ASP A 170 -29.78 -12.70 6.44
N ALA A 171 -29.53 -13.33 5.29
CA ALA A 171 -28.19 -13.47 4.74
C ALA A 171 -27.74 -12.33 3.81
N GLY A 172 -28.69 -11.48 3.35
CA GLY A 172 -28.39 -10.38 2.41
C GLY A 172 -28.35 -10.83 0.95
N LEU A 173 -27.63 -10.10 0.09
CA LEU A 173 -27.58 -10.34 -1.34
C LEU A 173 -26.48 -11.37 -1.69
N THR A 174 -26.86 -12.38 -2.47
CA THR A 174 -25.94 -13.34 -3.08
C THR A 174 -26.03 -13.25 -4.59
N ILE A 175 -24.90 -13.19 -5.28
CA ILE A 175 -24.81 -13.18 -6.74
C ILE A 175 -24.24 -14.51 -7.22
N LEU A 176 -24.96 -15.18 -8.18
CA LEU A 176 -24.44 -16.38 -8.82
C LEU A 176 -24.33 -16.13 -10.33
N VAL A 177 -23.29 -16.66 -10.94
CA VAL A 177 -23.09 -16.71 -12.38
C VAL A 177 -22.93 -18.17 -12.80
N ASP A 178 -23.78 -18.65 -13.69
CA ASP A 178 -23.85 -20.05 -14.10
C ASP A 178 -23.97 -21.00 -12.89
N ASP A 179 -24.84 -20.61 -11.93
CA ASP A 179 -25.11 -21.30 -10.68
C ASP A 179 -23.90 -21.40 -9.71
N LYS A 180 -22.82 -20.67 -9.95
CA LYS A 180 -21.66 -20.56 -9.05
C LYS A 180 -21.73 -19.28 -8.24
N ASP A 181 -21.57 -19.40 -6.92
CA ASP A 181 -21.51 -18.25 -6.03
C ASP A 181 -20.22 -17.45 -6.29
N VAL A 182 -20.37 -16.24 -6.78
CA VAL A 182 -19.23 -15.35 -7.06
C VAL A 182 -18.68 -14.68 -5.82
N ASN A 183 -19.44 -14.62 -4.72
CA ASN A 183 -18.95 -14.12 -3.43
C ASN A 183 -17.88 -15.04 -2.80
N GLY A 184 -17.90 -16.33 -3.14
CA GLY A 184 -16.91 -17.31 -2.68
C GLY A 184 -15.65 -17.39 -3.52
N THR A 185 -15.60 -16.71 -4.67
CA THR A 185 -14.45 -16.75 -5.59
C THR A 185 -13.51 -15.57 -5.45
N THR A 186 -13.98 -14.47 -4.88
CA THR A 186 -13.13 -13.32 -4.56
C THR A 186 -12.42 -13.53 -3.24
N PRO A 187 -11.10 -13.31 -3.15
CA PRO A 187 -10.46 -13.10 -1.86
C PRO A 187 -11.25 -12.03 -1.13
N LYS A 188 -11.40 -12.15 0.19
CA LYS A 188 -12.09 -11.15 1.02
C LYS A 188 -11.49 -9.78 0.75
N SER A 189 -11.96 -9.14 -0.29
CA SER A 189 -11.60 -7.77 -0.59
C SER A 189 -12.48 -6.83 0.22
N ARG A 190 -12.15 -5.57 0.23
CA ARG A 190 -12.73 -4.48 1.02
C ARG A 190 -14.27 -4.38 1.02
N PHE A 191 -14.97 -5.22 0.26
CA PHE A 191 -16.41 -5.24 0.14
C PHE A 191 -16.93 -6.65 0.47
N ASP A 192 -17.46 -6.81 1.64
CA ASP A 192 -18.25 -7.97 2.01
C ASP A 192 -19.68 -7.73 1.47
N TRP A 193 -19.98 -8.27 0.30
CA TRP A 193 -21.29 -8.14 -0.37
C TRP A 193 -22.45 -8.64 0.48
N ASN A 194 -22.17 -9.51 1.45
CA ASN A 194 -23.15 -9.96 2.43
C ASN A 194 -23.52 -8.87 3.46
N LYS A 195 -22.77 -7.77 3.47
CA LYS A 195 -22.96 -6.58 4.31
C LYS A 195 -23.30 -5.34 3.50
N THR A 196 -23.63 -5.48 2.20
CA THR A 196 -24.12 -4.34 1.44
C THR A 196 -25.37 -3.79 2.12
N ASP A 197 -25.44 -2.48 2.27
CA ASP A 197 -26.58 -1.74 2.82
C ASP A 197 -27.77 -1.71 1.84
N LEU A 198 -27.84 -2.66 0.88
CA LEU A 198 -28.99 -2.80 0.00
C LEU A 198 -30.15 -3.37 0.82
N PRO A 199 -31.16 -2.55 1.16
CA PRO A 199 -32.25 -2.98 2.00
C PRO A 199 -33.21 -3.95 1.30
N GLY A 200 -33.02 -4.18 -0.01
CA GLY A 200 -33.83 -5.10 -0.79
C GLY A 200 -33.81 -4.79 -2.28
N ILE A 201 -34.73 -5.37 -3.03
CA ILE A 201 -34.88 -5.18 -4.48
C ILE A 201 -36.24 -4.57 -4.80
N SER A 202 -36.26 -3.41 -5.44
CA SER A 202 -37.48 -2.78 -5.95
C SER A 202 -37.52 -2.67 -7.46
N THR A 203 -36.37 -2.67 -8.12
CA THR A 203 -36.23 -2.45 -9.57
C THR A 203 -35.13 -3.33 -10.15
N ILE A 204 -35.34 -3.85 -11.35
CA ILE A 204 -34.31 -4.54 -12.14
C ILE A 204 -33.78 -3.56 -13.17
N VAL A 205 -32.46 -3.57 -13.35
CA VAL A 205 -31.72 -2.56 -14.14
C VAL A 205 -30.97 -3.23 -15.27
N PHE A 206 -31.14 -2.71 -16.50
CA PHE A 206 -30.31 -3.04 -17.67
C PHE A 206 -29.90 -1.75 -18.36
N MET A 207 -28.60 -1.59 -18.62
CA MET A 207 -28.04 -0.42 -19.29
C MET A 207 -27.07 -0.87 -20.36
N GLY A 208 -27.20 -0.32 -21.54
CA GLY A 208 -26.28 -0.51 -22.65
C GLY A 208 -24.98 0.28 -22.44
N ASP A 209 -24.00 -0.06 -23.26
CA ASP A 209 -22.67 0.55 -23.26
C ASP A 209 -22.77 2.07 -23.39
N ALA A 210 -22.28 2.79 -22.38
CA ALA A 210 -22.29 4.25 -22.31
C ALA A 210 -20.93 4.87 -22.69
N THR A 211 -19.97 4.08 -23.16
CA THR A 211 -18.66 4.58 -23.56
C THR A 211 -18.73 5.40 -24.84
N LYS A 212 -17.79 6.33 -25.04
CA LYS A 212 -17.72 7.20 -26.21
C LYS A 212 -17.61 6.42 -27.53
N ASP A 213 -16.92 5.28 -27.49
CA ASP A 213 -16.74 4.37 -28.64
C ASP A 213 -17.52 3.06 -28.42
N ALA A 214 -18.74 3.19 -27.91
CA ALA A 214 -19.60 2.10 -27.51
C ALA A 214 -19.73 1.01 -28.60
N ALA A 215 -19.24 -0.18 -28.28
CA ALA A 215 -19.22 -1.31 -29.22
C ALA A 215 -20.09 -2.48 -28.75
N GLN A 216 -20.47 -2.51 -27.46
CA GLN A 216 -21.18 -3.62 -26.85
C GLN A 216 -22.69 -3.45 -26.96
N THR A 217 -23.39 -4.53 -27.33
CA THR A 217 -24.85 -4.62 -27.27
C THR A 217 -25.20 -5.63 -26.18
N LEU A 218 -26.02 -5.22 -25.23
CA LEU A 218 -26.54 -6.10 -24.19
C LEU A 218 -27.76 -6.88 -24.73
N TRP A 219 -27.72 -8.19 -24.54
CA TRP A 219 -28.84 -9.08 -24.84
C TRP A 219 -29.27 -9.80 -23.56
N VAL A 220 -30.55 -9.69 -23.19
CA VAL A 220 -31.13 -10.33 -22.00
C VAL A 220 -32.24 -11.30 -22.42
N ASN A 221 -32.25 -12.49 -21.83
CA ASN A 221 -33.26 -13.51 -22.11
C ASN A 221 -33.73 -14.19 -20.81
N GLY A 222 -34.93 -14.73 -20.82
CA GLY A 222 -35.43 -15.62 -19.77
C GLY A 222 -35.50 -15.01 -18.37
N LEU A 223 -35.97 -13.79 -18.24
CA LEU A 223 -36.06 -13.08 -16.95
C LEU A 223 -37.15 -13.70 -16.06
N THR A 224 -36.76 -14.09 -14.86
CA THR A 224 -37.63 -14.66 -13.83
C THR A 224 -37.42 -13.91 -12.53
N VAL A 225 -38.52 -13.55 -11.86
CA VAL A 225 -38.51 -12.87 -10.56
C VAL A 225 -39.42 -13.62 -9.59
N ALA A 226 -38.85 -14.12 -8.53
CA ALA A 226 -39.56 -14.67 -7.37
C ALA A 226 -39.55 -13.64 -6.25
N GLN A 227 -40.65 -12.92 -6.09
CA GLN A 227 -40.80 -11.87 -5.09
C GLN A 227 -41.10 -12.48 -3.71
N GLY A 228 -40.28 -12.13 -2.73
CA GLY A 228 -40.50 -12.42 -1.33
C GLY A 228 -41.21 -11.26 -0.60
N PRO A 229 -41.33 -11.37 0.73
CA PRO A 229 -41.92 -10.31 1.55
C PRO A 229 -41.08 -9.03 1.51
N ALA A 230 -41.72 -7.91 1.84
CA ALA A 230 -40.99 -6.66 2.04
C ALA A 230 -39.91 -6.84 3.12
N MET A 231 -38.71 -6.37 2.81
CA MET A 231 -37.61 -6.38 3.75
C MET A 231 -37.98 -5.46 4.93
N LYS A 232 -37.89 -5.97 6.13
CA LYS A 232 -37.87 -5.11 7.30
C LYS A 232 -36.58 -4.36 7.27
N ALA A 233 -36.61 -3.03 7.42
CA ALA A 233 -35.42 -2.24 7.62
C ALA A 233 -34.58 -2.93 8.70
N LYS A 234 -33.46 -3.55 8.29
CA LYS A 234 -32.60 -4.34 9.18
C LYS A 234 -31.84 -3.46 10.17
N LEU A 235 -31.80 -2.18 9.89
CA LEU A 235 -31.17 -1.20 10.75
C LEU A 235 -32.19 -0.10 10.99
N ALA A 236 -32.48 0.17 12.26
CA ALA A 236 -32.67 1.56 12.61
C ALA A 236 -31.64 2.35 11.83
N PRO A 237 -32.00 3.48 11.17
CA PRO A 237 -30.99 4.35 10.57
C PRO A 237 -29.85 4.45 11.61
N PRO A 238 -28.58 4.33 11.21
CA PRO A 238 -27.50 4.48 12.16
C PRO A 238 -27.86 5.70 13.00
N PRO A 239 -27.70 5.62 14.33
CA PRO A 239 -28.06 6.76 15.17
C PRO A 239 -27.50 7.99 14.48
N PRO A 240 -28.28 9.08 14.39
CA PRO A 240 -27.82 10.27 13.70
C PRO A 240 -26.38 10.49 14.14
N PRO A 241 -25.44 10.73 13.21
CA PRO A 241 -24.03 10.88 13.54
C PRO A 241 -23.99 11.77 14.78
N PRO A 242 -23.21 11.41 15.81
CA PRO A 242 -23.14 12.22 17.00
C PRO A 242 -22.90 13.65 16.53
N PRO A 243 -23.61 14.64 17.11
CA PRO A 243 -23.46 16.01 16.66
C PRO A 243 -21.99 16.29 16.51
N PHE A 244 -21.60 16.92 15.43
CA PHE A 244 -20.21 17.15 15.04
C PHE A 244 -19.34 17.77 16.13
N LEU A 245 -19.96 18.47 17.03
CA LEU A 245 -19.36 18.91 18.27
C LEU A 245 -20.05 18.11 19.38
N PRO A 246 -19.31 17.42 20.25
CA PRO A 246 -19.92 16.87 21.45
C PRO A 246 -20.66 18.02 22.14
N GLU A 247 -21.93 17.82 22.47
CA GLU A 247 -22.75 18.81 23.22
C GLU A 247 -22.14 19.15 24.60
N LYS A 248 -21.16 18.40 25.04
CA LYS A 248 -20.41 18.61 26.26
C LYS A 248 -18.95 18.81 25.95
N ASP A 249 -18.44 19.85 26.54
CA ASP A 249 -17.04 20.26 26.55
C ASP A 249 -16.10 19.06 26.53
N PRO A 250 -15.32 18.92 25.47
CA PRO A 250 -14.29 17.91 25.36
C PRO A 250 -13.14 18.08 26.37
N ALA A 251 -13.14 19.11 27.19
CA ALA A 251 -12.23 19.20 28.33
C ALA A 251 -12.35 18.00 29.28
N ALA A 252 -13.45 17.23 29.15
CA ALA A 252 -13.54 15.89 29.71
C ALA A 252 -12.79 14.83 28.90
N ALA A 253 -12.26 15.13 27.72
CA ALA A 253 -11.38 14.23 26.99
C ALA A 253 -10.11 14.01 27.81
N GLU A 254 -9.87 12.79 28.21
CA GLU A 254 -8.68 12.36 28.95
C GLU A 254 -7.43 12.65 28.12
N GLY A 255 -6.71 13.67 28.49
CA GLY A 255 -5.44 14.04 27.88
C GLY A 255 -5.03 15.46 28.27
N PRO A 256 -3.74 15.78 28.29
CA PRO A 256 -3.30 17.15 28.54
C PRO A 256 -3.84 18.05 27.42
N ALA A 257 -4.42 19.20 27.79
CA ALA A 257 -4.76 20.23 26.81
C ALA A 257 -3.49 20.64 26.05
N VAL A 258 -3.56 20.68 24.73
CA VAL A 258 -2.45 21.19 23.92
C VAL A 258 -2.25 22.68 24.25
N LYS A 259 -1.04 23.02 24.68
CA LYS A 259 -0.66 24.40 25.00
C LYS A 259 0.35 24.85 23.98
N TYR A 260 0.00 25.88 23.20
CA TYR A 260 0.97 26.55 22.36
C TYR A 260 2.10 27.14 23.22
N VAL A 261 3.32 27.02 22.72
CA VAL A 261 4.45 27.77 23.33
C VAL A 261 4.13 29.25 23.26
N ALA A 262 4.27 29.96 24.38
CA ALA A 262 3.85 31.34 24.50
C ALA A 262 4.49 32.27 23.45
N ALA A 263 5.74 31.97 23.03
CA ALA A 263 6.45 32.71 21.99
C ALA A 263 5.85 32.51 20.58
N MET A 264 5.09 31.44 20.38
CA MET A 264 4.51 31.06 19.08
C MET A 264 3.00 31.34 19.01
N ALA A 265 2.35 31.49 20.18
CA ALA A 265 0.92 31.77 20.22
C ALA A 265 0.60 33.09 19.49
N ASN A 266 -0.36 33.02 18.57
CA ASN A 266 -0.82 34.18 17.75
C ASN A 266 0.25 34.81 16.85
N GLN A 267 1.35 34.10 16.55
CA GLN A 267 2.36 34.56 15.59
C GLN A 267 2.21 33.80 14.25
N HIS A 268 2.39 34.50 13.16
CA HIS A 268 2.44 33.98 11.80
C HIS A 268 3.55 34.67 10.99
N PRO A 269 4.24 33.97 10.10
CA PRO A 269 4.19 32.51 9.92
C PRO A 269 4.68 31.74 11.15
N ARG A 270 4.12 30.56 11.34
CA ARG A 270 4.49 29.65 12.45
C ARG A 270 4.63 28.19 12.02
N LEU A 271 4.10 27.82 10.85
CA LEU A 271 4.28 26.47 10.29
C LEU A 271 5.64 26.35 9.60
N LEU A 272 6.50 25.47 10.11
CA LEU A 272 7.85 25.14 9.65
C LEU A 272 8.90 26.25 9.85
N PHE A 273 8.53 27.51 9.94
CA PHE A 273 9.41 28.61 10.29
C PHE A 273 8.64 29.82 10.82
N THR A 274 9.35 30.70 11.52
CA THR A 274 8.83 31.98 12.01
C THR A 274 9.36 33.13 11.18
N ALA A 275 8.77 34.34 11.35
CA ALA A 275 9.22 35.58 10.68
C ALA A 275 10.70 35.87 10.92
N GLU A 276 11.23 35.52 12.08
CA GLU A 276 12.64 35.73 12.45
C GLU A 276 13.60 34.91 11.59
N ARG A 277 13.15 33.79 11.05
CA ARG A 277 13.95 32.91 10.21
C ARG A 277 13.99 33.33 8.73
N ILE A 278 13.07 34.18 8.29
CA ILE A 278 12.98 34.64 6.87
C ILE A 278 14.29 35.23 6.34
N PRO A 279 15.03 36.09 7.08
CA PRO A 279 16.33 36.60 6.59
C PRO A 279 17.34 35.49 6.30
N GLN A 280 17.39 34.45 7.12
CA GLN A 280 18.27 33.28 6.92
C GLN A 280 17.87 32.48 5.68
N LEU A 281 16.57 32.22 5.51
CA LEU A 281 16.04 31.55 4.32
C LEU A 281 16.36 32.33 3.04
N LYS A 282 16.23 33.67 3.05
CA LYS A 282 16.62 34.53 1.94
C LYS A 282 18.13 34.45 1.65
N ALA A 283 18.94 34.40 2.69
CA ALA A 283 20.39 34.30 2.53
C ALA A 283 20.75 32.94 1.88
N PHE A 284 20.13 31.86 2.31
CA PHE A 284 20.32 30.52 1.70
C PHE A 284 19.83 30.50 0.24
N TYR A 285 18.61 30.96 -0.03
CA TYR A 285 18.02 31.06 -1.37
C TYR A 285 18.95 31.79 -2.36
N ASN A 286 19.62 32.86 -1.92
CA ASN A 286 20.54 33.63 -2.75
C ASN A 286 21.98 33.10 -2.74
N SER A 287 22.29 32.07 -1.98
CA SER A 287 23.62 31.49 -1.87
C SER A 287 23.97 30.61 -3.09
N PRO A 288 25.25 30.30 -3.31
CA PRO A 288 25.65 29.29 -4.29
C PRO A 288 25.06 27.92 -4.01
N GLN A 289 24.88 27.52 -2.73
CA GLN A 289 24.29 26.25 -2.32
C GLN A 289 22.80 26.19 -2.62
N GLY A 290 22.06 27.30 -2.43
CA GLY A 290 20.64 27.39 -2.76
C GLY A 290 20.34 27.59 -4.25
N LYS A 291 21.35 27.77 -5.10
CA LYS A 291 21.17 28.12 -6.52
C LYS A 291 20.28 27.10 -7.26
N THR A 292 20.55 25.82 -7.13
CA THR A 292 19.79 24.78 -7.83
C THR A 292 18.33 24.81 -7.43
N TYR A 293 18.03 24.88 -6.13
CA TYR A 293 16.65 24.94 -5.61
C TYR A 293 15.95 26.25 -6.01
N ARG A 294 16.69 27.36 -6.03
CA ARG A 294 16.15 28.63 -6.51
C ARG A 294 15.77 28.58 -7.99
N GLU A 295 16.67 28.11 -8.86
CA GLU A 295 16.40 27.98 -10.30
C GLU A 295 15.22 27.07 -10.60
N GLN A 296 15.10 25.98 -9.85
CA GLN A 296 13.96 25.07 -9.91
C GLN A 296 12.67 25.79 -9.49
N MET A 297 12.67 26.47 -8.34
CA MET A 297 11.51 27.22 -7.84
C MET A 297 11.08 28.31 -8.83
N GLU A 298 12.01 29.13 -9.32
CA GLU A 298 11.74 30.21 -10.27
C GLU A 298 11.17 29.68 -11.60
N GLY A 299 11.76 28.59 -12.14
CA GLY A 299 11.24 27.95 -13.34
C GLY A 299 9.81 27.44 -13.17
N TYR A 300 9.53 26.93 -12.01
CA TYR A 300 8.21 26.42 -11.66
C TYR A 300 7.18 27.52 -11.48
N VAL A 301 7.53 28.55 -10.70
CA VAL A 301 6.66 29.72 -10.45
C VAL A 301 6.29 30.43 -11.75
N ALA A 302 7.22 30.51 -12.71
CA ALA A 302 6.97 31.09 -14.03
C ALA A 302 5.89 30.33 -14.81
N GLY A 303 5.91 28.99 -14.76
CA GLY A 303 4.97 28.13 -15.46
C GLY A 303 3.69 27.80 -14.68
N CYS A 304 3.61 28.14 -13.40
CA CYS A 304 2.47 27.76 -12.56
C CYS A 304 1.23 28.61 -12.89
N THR A 305 0.14 27.93 -13.23
CA THR A 305 -1.20 28.50 -13.35
C THR A 305 -2.07 27.94 -12.24
N VAL A 306 -3.00 28.73 -11.70
CA VAL A 306 -4.03 28.22 -10.81
C VAL A 306 -4.96 27.32 -11.64
N PRO A 307 -5.29 26.12 -11.18
CA PRO A 307 -6.15 25.23 -11.95
C PRO A 307 -7.52 25.87 -12.21
N GLU A 308 -7.91 25.95 -13.48
CA GLU A 308 -9.24 26.41 -13.86
C GLU A 308 -10.26 25.26 -13.81
N ASP A 309 -9.80 24.01 -13.96
CA ASP A 309 -10.65 22.80 -13.95
C ASP A 309 -9.98 21.66 -13.19
N ARG A 310 -10.61 21.22 -12.09
CA ARG A 310 -10.20 20.06 -11.29
C ARG A 310 -10.31 18.73 -12.03
N LYS A 311 -11.15 18.65 -13.03
CA LYS A 311 -11.41 17.40 -13.77
C LYS A 311 -10.22 16.95 -14.63
N THR A 312 -9.24 17.82 -14.84
CA THR A 312 -8.13 17.57 -15.77
C THR A 312 -6.89 16.95 -15.16
N SER A 313 -6.77 16.86 -13.83
CA SER A 313 -5.59 16.28 -13.17
C SER A 313 -5.96 15.33 -12.03
N PRO A 314 -5.79 14.02 -12.20
CA PRO A 314 -6.00 13.05 -11.12
C PRO A 314 -5.02 13.20 -9.95
N ALA A 315 -3.89 13.88 -10.14
CA ALA A 315 -2.87 14.09 -9.10
C ALA A 315 -2.89 15.51 -8.52
N TRP A 316 -3.97 16.30 -8.73
CA TRP A 316 -3.96 17.71 -8.39
C TRP A 316 -3.67 18.00 -6.91
N GLY A 317 -4.15 17.17 -5.97
CA GLY A 317 -3.89 17.36 -4.53
C GLY A 317 -2.41 17.22 -4.21
N GLN A 318 -1.74 16.21 -4.74
CA GLN A 318 -0.31 16.03 -4.59
C GLN A 318 0.45 17.10 -5.40
N GLU A 319 0.10 17.28 -6.67
CA GLU A 319 0.79 18.17 -7.58
C GLU A 319 0.67 19.64 -7.17
N TYR A 320 -0.54 20.12 -6.91
CA TYR A 320 -0.78 21.52 -6.54
C TYR A 320 -0.73 21.76 -5.05
N GLY A 321 -1.40 20.91 -4.26
CA GLY A 321 -1.48 21.07 -2.82
C GLY A 321 -0.12 20.93 -2.15
N LEU A 322 0.58 19.82 -2.41
CA LEU A 322 1.82 19.52 -1.72
C LEU A 322 3.04 20.23 -2.31
N PHE A 323 3.13 20.35 -3.63
CA PHE A 323 4.35 20.82 -4.29
C PHE A 323 4.25 22.24 -4.81
N LYS A 324 3.30 22.52 -5.71
CA LYS A 324 3.29 23.76 -6.50
C LYS A 324 2.96 24.99 -5.69
N ILE A 325 1.92 24.96 -4.93
CA ILE A 325 1.43 26.16 -4.24
C ILE A 325 2.30 26.57 -3.06
N PRO A 326 2.83 25.65 -2.23
CA PRO A 326 3.85 26.04 -1.26
C PRO A 326 5.09 26.67 -1.87
N MET A 327 5.53 26.21 -3.07
CA MET A 327 6.64 26.88 -3.79
C MET A 327 6.33 28.31 -4.16
N VAL A 328 5.14 28.56 -4.73
CA VAL A 328 4.71 29.91 -5.13
C VAL A 328 4.59 30.82 -3.91
N ALA A 329 4.02 30.30 -2.81
CA ALA A 329 3.87 31.03 -1.57
C ALA A 329 5.24 31.37 -0.92
N LEU A 330 6.15 30.38 -0.87
CA LEU A 330 7.50 30.61 -0.35
C LEU A 330 8.29 31.61 -1.23
N HIS A 331 8.16 31.51 -2.55
CA HIS A 331 8.78 32.45 -3.46
C HIS A 331 8.35 33.89 -3.13
N TYR A 332 7.05 34.15 -2.90
CA TYR A 332 6.59 35.46 -2.43
C TYR A 332 7.22 35.87 -1.09
N VAL A 333 7.26 34.98 -0.11
CA VAL A 333 7.89 35.27 1.20
C VAL A 333 9.34 35.71 1.02
N LEU A 334 10.09 35.04 0.14
CA LEU A 334 11.51 35.28 -0.07
C LEU A 334 11.79 36.48 -0.95
N THR A 335 11.00 36.75 -1.98
CA THR A 335 11.27 37.79 -3.00
C THR A 335 10.35 39.00 -2.91
N LYS A 336 9.17 38.84 -2.30
CA LYS A 336 8.06 39.78 -2.35
C LYS A 336 7.53 40.04 -3.77
N ASP A 337 7.67 39.02 -4.66
CA ASP A 337 7.10 39.07 -5.99
C ASP A 337 5.55 39.05 -5.95
N HIS A 338 4.94 40.15 -6.42
CA HIS A 338 3.49 40.33 -6.32
C HIS A 338 2.69 39.31 -7.14
N ALA A 339 3.21 38.87 -8.28
CA ALA A 339 2.54 37.84 -9.09
C ALA A 339 2.44 36.51 -8.36
N SER A 340 3.46 36.13 -7.59
CA SER A 340 3.42 34.95 -6.72
C SER A 340 2.40 35.08 -5.59
N PHE A 341 2.25 36.27 -5.03
CA PHE A 341 1.19 36.55 -4.04
C PHE A 341 -0.20 36.36 -4.64
N GLU A 342 -0.46 37.01 -5.79
CA GLU A 342 -1.76 36.88 -6.47
C GLU A 342 -2.12 35.46 -6.83
N LYS A 343 -1.17 34.67 -7.38
CA LYS A 343 -1.36 33.25 -7.66
C LYS A 343 -1.72 32.44 -6.40
N SER A 344 -1.02 32.70 -5.30
CA SER A 344 -1.28 32.00 -4.02
C SER A 344 -2.65 32.35 -3.45
N VAL A 345 -3.03 33.62 -3.49
CA VAL A 345 -4.37 34.09 -3.06
C VAL A 345 -5.47 33.51 -3.95
N ALA A 346 -5.27 33.49 -5.26
CA ALA A 346 -6.22 32.91 -6.20
C ALA A 346 -6.45 31.42 -5.90
N TYR A 347 -5.39 30.68 -5.57
CA TYR A 347 -5.52 29.29 -5.18
C TYR A 347 -6.29 29.11 -3.86
N LEU A 348 -6.00 29.90 -2.83
CA LEU A 348 -6.75 29.85 -1.58
C LEU A 348 -8.23 30.19 -1.79
N LYS A 349 -8.55 31.20 -2.62
CA LYS A 349 -9.93 31.53 -2.98
C LYS A 349 -10.65 30.41 -3.72
N TRP A 350 -9.93 29.73 -4.61
CA TRP A 350 -10.45 28.57 -5.31
C TRP A 350 -10.75 27.39 -4.36
N LEU A 351 -9.88 27.14 -3.37
CA LEU A 351 -10.15 26.14 -2.31
C LEU A 351 -11.34 26.57 -1.43
N ALA A 352 -11.45 27.83 -1.06
CA ALA A 352 -12.58 28.34 -0.29
C ALA A 352 -13.91 28.20 -1.03
N GLY A 353 -13.90 28.10 -2.35
CA GLY A 353 -15.06 27.91 -3.22
C GLY A 353 -15.64 26.49 -3.20
N THR A 354 -15.03 25.53 -2.49
CA THR A 354 -15.50 24.15 -2.48
C THR A 354 -15.33 23.46 -1.12
N ALA A 355 -16.30 22.64 -0.77
CA ALA A 355 -16.21 21.77 0.41
C ALA A 355 -15.50 20.43 0.12
N ASP A 356 -15.14 20.16 -1.13
CA ASP A 356 -14.47 18.93 -1.56
C ASP A 356 -13.03 19.25 -1.98
N TRP A 357 -12.07 18.82 -1.16
CA TRP A 357 -10.63 19.00 -1.41
C TRP A 357 -9.97 17.75 -1.97
N THR A 358 -10.76 16.83 -2.50
CA THR A 358 -10.30 15.61 -3.16
C THR A 358 -10.34 15.77 -4.68
N GLU A 359 -9.91 14.74 -5.39
CA GLU A 359 -10.03 14.65 -6.83
C GLU A 359 -11.51 14.62 -7.28
N GLY A 360 -11.84 15.38 -8.32
CA GLY A 360 -13.12 15.30 -9.01
C GLY A 360 -14.27 16.12 -8.42
N GLY A 361 -14.02 16.98 -7.45
CA GLY A 361 -15.02 17.97 -6.99
C GLY A 361 -15.33 19.01 -8.06
N GLU A 362 -16.59 19.47 -8.17
CA GLU A 362 -16.92 20.58 -9.05
C GLU A 362 -16.30 21.88 -8.54
N PRO A 363 -15.57 22.62 -9.36
CA PRO A 363 -15.05 23.92 -8.96
C PRO A 363 -16.21 24.91 -8.83
N ALA A 364 -16.38 25.43 -7.63
CA ALA A 364 -17.20 26.61 -7.42
C ALA A 364 -16.28 27.66 -6.81
N VAL A 365 -16.15 28.80 -7.45
CA VAL A 365 -15.43 29.92 -6.86
C VAL A 365 -16.40 30.65 -5.94
N ALA A 366 -16.09 30.76 -4.68
CA ALA A 366 -16.89 31.55 -3.74
C ALA A 366 -16.48 33.04 -3.91
N ASP A 367 -17.06 33.68 -4.90
CA ASP A 367 -16.76 35.09 -5.19
C ASP A 367 -17.53 36.06 -4.27
N THR A 368 -18.50 35.54 -3.51
CA THR A 368 -19.34 36.35 -2.63
C THR A 368 -19.44 35.74 -1.25
N PRO A 369 -19.69 36.53 -0.20
CA PRO A 369 -19.91 36.02 1.16
C PRO A 369 -21.04 34.99 1.23
N GLU A 370 -22.07 35.12 0.40
CA GLU A 370 -23.21 34.18 0.36
C GLU A 370 -22.80 32.85 -0.27
N ALA A 371 -21.96 32.85 -1.29
CA ALA A 371 -21.43 31.63 -1.89
C ALA A 371 -20.51 30.87 -0.90
N TYR A 372 -19.64 31.61 -0.22
CA TYR A 372 -18.79 31.07 0.83
C TYR A 372 -19.61 30.48 1.98
N ALA A 373 -20.64 31.19 2.45
CA ALA A 373 -21.52 30.70 3.52
C ALA A 373 -22.17 29.35 3.17
N LYS A 374 -22.58 29.15 1.91
CA LYS A 374 -23.11 27.86 1.43
C LYS A 374 -22.06 26.74 1.43
N VAL A 375 -20.81 27.05 1.04
CA VAL A 375 -19.71 26.08 1.11
C VAL A 375 -19.46 25.67 2.58
N MET A 376 -19.42 26.64 3.49
CA MET A 376 -19.23 26.38 4.92
C MET A 376 -20.40 25.62 5.54
N GLU A 377 -21.64 25.89 5.14
CA GLU A 377 -22.80 25.12 5.55
C GLU A 377 -22.68 23.66 5.10
N LYS A 378 -22.33 23.42 3.83
CA LYS A 378 -22.07 22.07 3.30
C LYS A 378 -20.95 21.39 4.06
N LEU A 379 -19.80 22.05 4.26
CA LEU A 379 -18.64 21.49 4.93
C LEU A 379 -18.97 21.12 6.39
N LYS A 380 -19.65 21.98 7.13
CA LYS A 380 -20.14 21.69 8.49
C LYS A 380 -21.15 20.55 8.56
N GLY A 381 -21.91 20.32 7.49
CA GLY A 381 -22.87 19.23 7.35
C GLY A 381 -22.24 17.88 6.97
N LEU A 382 -20.95 17.84 6.59
CA LEU A 382 -20.28 16.59 6.29
C LEU A 382 -20.17 15.73 7.54
N GLY A 383 -20.63 14.49 7.42
CA GLY A 383 -20.65 13.52 8.51
C GLY A 383 -19.27 12.93 8.83
N PRO A 384 -19.16 12.21 9.94
CA PRO A 384 -17.91 11.58 10.35
C PRO A 384 -17.42 10.47 9.40
N TYR A 385 -18.15 10.14 8.34
CA TYR A 385 -17.84 9.03 7.44
C TYR A 385 -17.66 9.47 5.99
N ASP A 386 -17.37 10.74 5.75
CA ASP A 386 -17.09 11.23 4.41
C ASP A 386 -15.68 10.78 3.99
N GLU A 387 -15.61 9.66 3.30
CA GLU A 387 -14.36 9.10 2.81
C GLU A 387 -13.61 10.05 1.86
N ARG A 388 -14.32 10.88 1.10
CA ARG A 388 -13.71 11.79 0.13
C ARG A 388 -12.83 12.82 0.82
N ASN A 389 -13.39 13.55 1.80
CA ASN A 389 -12.67 14.59 2.51
C ASN A 389 -11.73 14.06 3.61
N SER A 390 -11.61 12.76 3.78
CA SER A 390 -10.64 12.09 4.66
C SER A 390 -9.63 11.24 3.91
N ASP A 391 -9.50 11.42 2.62
CA ASP A 391 -8.52 10.76 1.76
C ASP A 391 -7.12 11.41 1.86
N THR A 392 -6.09 10.70 1.36
CA THR A 392 -4.72 11.20 1.24
C THR A 392 -4.63 12.45 0.37
N THR A 393 -5.40 12.52 -0.72
CA THR A 393 -5.47 13.69 -1.61
C THR A 393 -5.99 14.93 -0.87
N ALA A 394 -7.02 14.79 -0.04
CA ALA A 394 -7.49 15.87 0.82
C ALA A 394 -6.40 16.30 1.82
N SER A 395 -5.67 15.35 2.38
CA SER A 395 -4.55 15.64 3.27
C SER A 395 -3.45 16.45 2.58
N PHE A 396 -3.02 16.07 1.38
CA PHE A 396 -2.02 16.84 0.62
C PHE A 396 -2.48 18.26 0.32
N THR A 397 -3.76 18.43 -0.02
CA THR A 397 -4.37 19.74 -0.19
C THR A 397 -4.34 20.55 1.11
N MET A 398 -4.67 19.91 2.25
CA MET A 398 -4.63 20.55 3.57
C MET A 398 -3.21 21.02 3.93
N VAL A 399 -2.18 20.22 3.62
CA VAL A 399 -0.78 20.61 3.83
C VAL A 399 -0.47 21.91 3.09
N GLY A 400 -0.66 21.94 1.77
CA GLY A 400 -0.36 23.11 0.97
C GLY A 400 -1.20 24.33 1.31
N ALA A 401 -2.49 24.12 1.56
CA ALA A 401 -3.39 25.19 1.98
C ALA A 401 -2.98 25.81 3.32
N SER A 402 -2.63 24.97 4.30
CA SER A 402 -2.18 25.42 5.63
C SER A 402 -0.89 26.21 5.56
N LEU A 403 0.11 25.71 4.83
CA LEU A 403 1.40 26.38 4.65
C LEU A 403 1.21 27.72 3.93
N THR A 404 0.46 27.70 2.83
CA THR A 404 0.22 28.94 2.04
C THR A 404 -0.50 29.99 2.84
N TRP A 405 -1.57 29.61 3.52
CA TRP A 405 -2.34 30.52 4.36
C TRP A 405 -1.51 31.08 5.52
N ASP A 406 -0.74 30.26 6.22
CA ASP A 406 0.10 30.66 7.34
C ASP A 406 1.24 31.61 6.91
N TRP A 407 1.91 31.28 5.81
CA TRP A 407 3.04 32.08 5.32
C TRP A 407 2.62 33.44 4.75
N LEU A 408 1.38 33.56 4.25
CA LEU A 408 0.81 34.80 3.74
C LEU A 408 -0.06 35.53 4.77
N TYR A 409 -0.24 34.97 5.95
CA TYR A 409 -1.20 35.42 6.96
C TYR A 409 -1.24 36.95 7.18
N ASN A 410 -0.08 37.58 7.29
CA ASN A 410 0.04 39.01 7.57
C ASN A 410 -0.27 39.88 6.35
N ASP A 411 -0.22 39.34 5.16
CA ASP A 411 -0.43 40.06 3.89
C ASP A 411 -1.84 39.81 3.31
N LEU A 412 -2.60 38.82 3.85
CA LEU A 412 -3.97 38.50 3.44
C LEU A 412 -4.98 39.52 3.95
N ASP A 413 -6.05 39.74 3.18
CA ASP A 413 -7.22 40.51 3.65
C ASP A 413 -7.76 39.88 4.96
N PRO A 414 -8.00 40.67 6.01
CA PRO A 414 -8.41 40.13 7.31
C PRO A 414 -9.70 39.33 7.31
N ALA A 415 -10.68 39.71 6.50
CA ALA A 415 -11.94 38.99 6.41
C ALA A 415 -11.74 37.62 5.72
N PHE A 416 -11.09 37.62 4.57
CA PHE A 416 -10.76 36.40 3.84
C PHE A 416 -9.86 35.49 4.66
N ARG A 417 -8.90 36.02 5.39
CA ARG A 417 -8.01 35.27 6.27
C ARG A 417 -8.77 34.49 7.33
N GLU A 418 -9.77 35.12 7.98
CA GLU A 418 -10.60 34.43 8.98
C GLU A 418 -11.55 33.42 8.34
N GLU A 419 -12.16 33.74 7.21
CA GLU A 419 -12.97 32.79 6.45
C GLU A 419 -12.19 31.54 6.08
N PHE A 420 -10.97 31.69 5.56
CA PHE A 420 -10.13 30.55 5.19
C PHE A 420 -9.64 29.75 6.41
N ARG A 421 -9.35 30.43 7.53
CA ARG A 421 -9.05 29.79 8.80
C ARG A 421 -10.13 28.82 9.22
N GLN A 422 -11.39 29.25 9.14
CA GLN A 422 -12.54 28.42 9.46
C GLN A 422 -12.66 27.23 8.51
N ALA A 423 -12.40 27.41 7.23
CA ALA A 423 -12.39 26.31 6.26
C ALA A 423 -11.31 25.26 6.60
N LEU A 424 -10.09 25.69 6.90
CA LEU A 424 -9.02 24.79 7.34
C LEU A 424 -9.41 24.00 8.58
N TRP A 425 -9.98 24.67 9.57
CA TRP A 425 -10.43 24.04 10.81
C TRP A 425 -11.50 22.98 10.55
N GLU A 426 -12.48 23.28 9.71
CA GLU A 426 -13.53 22.33 9.38
C GLU A 426 -13.00 21.13 8.58
N HIS A 427 -12.06 21.33 7.68
CA HIS A 427 -11.39 20.23 6.98
C HIS A 427 -10.58 19.35 7.93
N ALA A 428 -9.87 19.94 8.89
CA ALA A 428 -9.18 19.18 9.93
C ALA A 428 -10.16 18.32 10.75
N ARG A 429 -11.31 18.90 11.13
CA ARG A 429 -12.38 18.17 11.82
C ARG A 429 -12.90 17.00 11.00
N VAL A 430 -13.19 17.20 9.71
CA VAL A 430 -13.67 16.14 8.81
C VAL A 430 -12.62 15.04 8.64
N MET A 431 -11.35 15.42 8.48
CA MET A 431 -10.25 14.44 8.40
C MET A 431 -10.15 13.59 9.66
N TYR A 432 -10.22 14.21 10.83
CA TYR A 432 -10.20 13.49 12.12
C TYR A 432 -11.36 12.47 12.20
N TYR A 433 -12.58 12.92 11.92
CA TYR A 433 -13.76 12.05 11.98
C TYR A 433 -13.74 10.95 10.90
N GLY A 434 -13.18 11.19 9.74
CA GLY A 434 -12.98 10.17 8.71
C GLY A 434 -12.15 8.97 9.18
N GLY A 435 -11.29 9.18 10.17
CA GLY A 435 -10.57 8.11 10.86
C GLY A 435 -11.47 7.15 11.65
N HIS A 436 -12.72 7.51 11.93
CA HIS A 436 -13.66 6.75 12.78
C HIS A 436 -14.83 6.14 11.99
N LYS A 437 -14.64 5.82 10.74
CA LYS A 437 -15.69 5.37 9.79
C LYS A 437 -16.60 4.24 10.32
N SER A 438 -16.09 3.35 11.14
CA SER A 438 -16.88 2.22 11.66
C SER A 438 -17.69 2.54 12.93
N GLY A 439 -17.68 3.78 13.39
CA GLY A 439 -18.29 4.14 14.69
C GLY A 439 -17.50 3.61 15.89
N ASN A 440 -16.39 2.97 15.66
CA ASN A 440 -15.44 2.55 16.69
C ASN A 440 -14.36 3.63 16.85
N PRO A 441 -14.32 4.38 17.96
CA PRO A 441 -13.33 5.43 18.16
C PRO A 441 -11.88 4.93 18.21
N GLU A 442 -11.66 3.63 18.46
CA GLU A 442 -10.33 3.02 18.50
C GLU A 442 -9.96 2.30 17.20
N GLY A 443 -10.94 1.88 16.40
CA GLY A 443 -10.75 1.07 15.19
C GLY A 443 -11.34 1.70 13.93
N GLY A 444 -11.35 3.00 13.81
CA GLY A 444 -11.89 3.70 12.66
C GLY A 444 -11.09 3.50 11.38
N TYR A 445 -11.69 3.89 10.26
CA TYR A 445 -11.23 3.64 8.88
C TYR A 445 -9.71 3.68 8.71
N TRP A 446 -9.08 4.84 8.59
CA TRP A 446 -7.62 4.90 8.44
C TRP A 446 -6.88 4.79 9.79
N ARG A 447 -7.51 5.12 10.92
CA ARG A 447 -6.93 4.93 12.26
C ARG A 447 -6.82 3.47 12.68
N GLY A 448 -7.63 2.58 12.09
CA GLY A 448 -7.54 1.14 12.30
C GLY A 448 -6.33 0.46 11.66
N VAL A 449 -5.51 1.20 10.90
CA VAL A 449 -4.37 0.65 10.14
C VAL A 449 -3.08 1.45 10.41
N PRO A 450 -2.50 1.33 11.61
CA PRO A 450 -1.41 2.20 12.07
C PRO A 450 -0.13 2.10 11.23
N ALA A 451 0.13 0.95 10.62
CA ALA A 451 1.33 0.70 9.85
C ALA A 451 1.28 1.27 8.42
N TYR A 452 0.11 1.62 7.93
CA TYR A 452 -0.09 2.00 6.55
C TYR A 452 0.24 3.48 6.28
N ASN A 453 0.99 3.77 5.20
CA ASN A 453 1.41 5.13 4.85
C ASN A 453 0.24 6.13 4.74
N HIS A 454 -0.96 5.69 4.38
CA HIS A 454 -2.14 6.54 4.31
C HIS A 454 -2.51 7.16 5.66
N ARG A 455 -2.25 6.51 6.81
CA ARG A 455 -2.42 7.12 8.11
C ARG A 455 -1.39 8.21 8.33
N TRP A 456 -0.12 7.98 7.99
CA TRP A 456 0.96 8.94 8.15
C TRP A 456 0.72 10.21 7.33
N PHE A 457 0.26 10.08 6.10
CA PHE A 457 -0.11 11.23 5.27
C PHE A 457 -1.31 11.99 5.85
N ARG A 458 -2.34 11.30 6.33
CA ARG A 458 -3.52 11.95 6.91
C ARG A 458 -3.21 12.67 8.21
N ASP A 459 -2.36 12.11 9.05
CA ASP A 459 -1.86 12.76 10.27
C ASP A 459 -1.08 14.02 9.93
N TRP A 460 -0.34 14.02 8.83
CA TRP A 460 0.36 15.22 8.36
C TRP A 460 -0.61 16.36 8.02
N GLY A 461 -1.58 16.14 7.13
CA GLY A 461 -2.55 17.17 6.76
C GLY A 461 -3.43 17.62 7.93
N LEU A 462 -3.91 16.67 8.73
CA LEU A 462 -4.69 16.94 9.94
C LEU A 462 -3.93 17.83 10.91
N THR A 463 -2.67 17.50 11.20
CA THR A 463 -1.85 18.27 12.15
C THR A 463 -1.58 19.68 11.66
N LEU A 464 -1.14 19.85 10.39
CA LEU A 464 -0.84 21.18 9.86
C LEU A 464 -2.08 22.06 9.80
N ALA A 465 -3.23 21.51 9.43
CA ALA A 465 -4.47 22.29 9.39
C ALA A 465 -4.98 22.65 10.80
N ALA A 466 -5.00 21.70 11.72
CA ALA A 466 -5.47 21.95 13.08
C ALA A 466 -4.54 22.90 13.85
N LEU A 467 -3.23 22.66 13.84
CA LEU A 467 -2.27 23.51 14.53
C LEU A 467 -2.02 24.84 13.79
N GLY A 468 -2.16 24.87 12.47
CA GLY A 468 -2.08 26.09 11.68
C GLY A 468 -3.27 27.01 11.91
N ALA A 469 -4.50 26.50 11.85
CA ALA A 469 -5.73 27.26 12.00
C ALA A 469 -6.18 27.47 13.46
N GLY A 470 -5.74 26.61 14.39
CA GLY A 470 -6.16 26.69 15.79
C GLY A 470 -5.64 27.93 16.49
N GLU A 471 -6.48 28.57 17.27
CA GLU A 471 -6.17 29.75 18.09
C GLU A 471 -6.18 29.41 19.59
N GLY A 472 -6.36 28.14 19.94
CA GLY A 472 -6.42 27.69 21.35
C GLY A 472 -7.71 28.08 22.06
N LYS A 473 -8.75 28.41 21.33
CA LYS A 473 -10.08 28.72 21.88
C LYS A 473 -10.66 27.50 22.61
N PRO A 474 -11.55 27.71 23.62
CA PRO A 474 -12.14 26.59 24.35
C PRO A 474 -12.81 25.53 23.46
N GLU A 475 -13.52 25.98 22.42
CA GLU A 475 -14.19 25.11 21.45
C GLU A 475 -13.24 24.34 20.54
N GLU A 476 -11.99 24.71 20.46
CA GLU A 476 -10.96 24.08 19.63
C GLU A 476 -10.17 23.00 20.40
N GLN A 477 -10.18 23.03 21.74
CA GLN A 477 -9.32 22.19 22.59
C GLN A 477 -9.51 20.70 22.35
N TRP A 478 -10.71 20.27 22.03
CA TRP A 478 -11.01 18.86 21.79
C TRP A 478 -10.24 18.32 20.59
N LEU A 479 -10.28 19.00 19.42
CA LEU A 479 -9.59 18.55 18.23
C LEU A 479 -8.08 18.65 18.38
N LEU A 480 -7.58 19.72 18.99
CA LEU A 480 -6.16 19.86 19.30
C LEU A 480 -5.66 18.74 20.21
N SER A 481 -6.45 18.34 21.22
CA SER A 481 -6.11 17.22 22.10
C SER A 481 -6.16 15.87 21.37
N GLU A 482 -7.11 15.68 20.46
CA GLU A 482 -7.20 14.45 19.68
C GLU A 482 -6.06 14.33 18.65
N VAL A 483 -5.64 15.43 18.03
CA VAL A 483 -4.44 15.47 17.18
C VAL A 483 -3.20 15.09 17.97
N GLU A 484 -3.05 15.61 19.18
CA GLU A 484 -1.92 15.26 20.05
C GLU A 484 -1.92 13.78 20.44
N LYS A 485 -3.08 13.20 20.74
CA LYS A 485 -3.20 11.76 21.01
C LYS A 485 -2.82 10.93 19.80
N GLU A 486 -3.22 11.36 18.61
CA GLU A 486 -2.89 10.69 17.35
C GLU A 486 -1.38 10.71 17.10
N LEU A 487 -0.74 11.87 17.23
CA LEU A 487 0.70 11.99 17.09
C LEU A 487 1.43 11.14 18.14
N ARG A 488 0.98 11.16 19.38
CA ARG A 488 1.54 10.34 20.46
C ARG A 488 1.45 8.85 20.15
N PHE A 489 0.31 8.40 19.65
CA PHE A 489 0.13 7.02 19.23
C PHE A 489 1.14 6.66 18.12
N MET A 490 1.27 7.48 17.07
CA MET A 490 2.21 7.25 15.98
C MET A 490 3.67 7.25 16.46
N TRP A 491 4.00 8.12 17.39
CA TRP A 491 5.34 8.20 17.97
C TRP A 491 5.73 6.94 18.74
N ASP A 492 4.82 6.38 19.53
CA ASP A 492 5.07 5.22 20.40
C ASP A 492 5.39 3.96 19.59
N TRP A 493 4.99 3.87 18.33
CA TRP A 493 5.20 2.67 17.54
C TRP A 493 6.30 2.78 16.48
N LEU A 494 6.95 3.92 16.32
CA LEU A 494 8.06 4.11 15.39
C LEU A 494 9.27 3.22 15.77
N PRO A 495 9.89 2.50 14.80
CA PRO A 495 11.08 1.70 15.07
C PRO A 495 12.31 2.59 15.34
N SER A 496 13.17 2.18 16.28
CA SER A 496 14.28 3.01 16.71
C SER A 496 15.42 3.14 15.69
N ASP A 497 15.52 2.21 14.73
CA ASP A 497 16.56 2.21 13.69
C ASP A 497 16.20 3.09 12.48
N GLY A 498 15.05 3.75 12.49
CA GLY A 498 14.60 4.62 11.41
C GLY A 498 14.03 3.87 10.21
N SER A 499 13.88 2.56 10.28
CA SER A 499 13.42 1.73 9.17
C SER A 499 11.94 1.91 8.86
N GLN A 500 11.56 1.60 7.63
CA GLN A 500 10.18 1.61 7.13
C GLN A 500 9.86 0.29 6.45
N HIS A 501 8.83 -0.39 6.95
CA HIS A 501 8.41 -1.70 6.46
C HIS A 501 7.82 -1.66 5.04
N GLU A 502 7.30 -0.53 4.60
CA GLU A 502 6.76 -0.37 3.25
C GLU A 502 7.85 -0.19 2.19
N GLY A 503 9.11 -0.15 2.61
CA GLY A 503 10.27 0.01 1.76
C GLY A 503 10.74 1.45 1.58
N PRO A 504 11.94 1.65 1.02
CA PRO A 504 12.57 2.97 0.95
C PRO A 504 11.83 3.95 0.03
N SER A 505 11.05 3.49 -0.94
CA SER A 505 10.25 4.36 -1.82
C SER A 505 9.13 5.12 -1.08
N TYR A 506 8.75 4.65 0.11
CA TYR A 506 7.74 5.30 0.96
C TYR A 506 8.33 6.30 1.98
N GLY A 507 9.59 6.70 1.81
CA GLY A 507 10.26 7.72 2.64
C GLY A 507 9.50 9.05 2.73
N SER A 508 8.68 9.39 1.73
CA SER A 508 7.83 10.59 1.73
C SER A 508 6.81 10.60 2.88
N SER A 509 6.24 9.45 3.25
CA SER A 509 5.28 9.36 4.35
C SER A 509 5.95 9.67 5.71
N ALA A 510 7.18 9.16 5.93
CA ALA A 510 7.94 9.48 7.14
C ALA A 510 8.37 10.94 7.21
N GLY A 511 8.71 11.56 6.07
CA GLY A 511 8.99 12.97 6.00
C GLY A 511 7.77 13.83 6.35
N GLY A 512 6.59 13.47 5.82
CA GLY A 512 5.33 14.13 6.13
C GLY A 512 4.96 14.03 7.61
N LEU A 513 5.02 12.82 8.18
CA LEU A 513 4.80 12.61 9.61
C LEU A 513 5.84 13.36 10.46
N GLY A 514 7.10 13.40 10.02
CA GLY A 514 8.15 14.19 10.66
C GLY A 514 7.86 15.69 10.66
N MET A 515 7.28 16.22 9.58
CA MET A 515 6.84 17.63 9.56
C MET A 515 5.71 17.89 10.56
N ALA A 516 4.73 16.95 10.66
CA ALA A 516 3.66 17.03 11.65
C ALA A 516 4.22 17.07 13.09
N PHE A 517 5.16 16.20 13.40
CA PHE A 517 5.85 16.19 14.68
C PHE A 517 6.65 17.47 14.93
N GLY A 518 7.39 17.95 13.92
CA GLY A 518 8.15 19.19 14.02
C GLY A 518 7.26 20.42 14.30
N VAL A 519 6.08 20.47 13.67
CA VAL A 519 5.10 21.53 13.95
C VAL A 519 4.53 21.42 15.35
N SER A 520 4.23 20.20 15.83
CA SER A 520 3.82 20.01 17.23
C SER A 520 4.91 20.39 18.22
N ASP A 521 6.16 20.02 17.95
CA ASP A 521 7.30 20.40 18.81
C ASP A 521 7.45 21.92 18.90
N ASP A 522 7.38 22.60 17.76
CA ASP A 522 7.53 24.07 17.68
C ASP A 522 6.37 24.82 18.36
N LEU A 523 5.12 24.35 18.22
CA LEU A 523 3.91 25.05 18.67
C LEU A 523 3.40 24.62 20.04
N SER A 524 3.58 23.35 20.40
CA SER A 524 3.04 22.76 21.64
C SER A 524 4.11 22.41 22.65
N GLY A 525 5.39 22.53 22.30
CA GLY A 525 6.51 22.20 23.15
C GLY A 525 6.66 20.71 23.42
N THR A 526 6.16 19.86 22.51
CA THR A 526 6.46 18.43 22.50
C THR A 526 7.92 18.20 22.06
N HIS A 527 8.39 16.98 22.13
CA HIS A 527 9.76 16.59 21.79
C HIS A 527 9.76 15.31 20.93
N TYR A 528 8.84 15.23 19.96
CA TYR A 528 8.67 14.03 19.13
C TYR A 528 9.86 13.75 18.24
N LEU A 529 10.52 14.81 17.72
CA LEU A 529 11.69 14.64 16.88
C LEU A 529 12.93 14.15 17.64
N ASP A 530 12.89 14.08 18.99
CA ASP A 530 13.94 13.48 19.81
C ASP A 530 13.90 11.94 19.77
N ALA A 531 12.88 11.32 19.14
CA ALA A 531 12.80 9.87 19.01
C ALA A 531 14.00 9.30 18.23
N PRO A 532 14.52 8.14 18.63
CA PRO A 532 15.59 7.45 17.90
C PRO A 532 15.30 7.25 16.43
N PHE A 533 14.04 7.06 16.06
CA PHE A 533 13.59 6.99 14.66
C PHE A 533 14.10 8.18 13.84
N PHE A 534 13.85 9.40 14.28
CA PHE A 534 14.24 10.62 13.55
C PHE A 534 15.75 10.85 13.55
N ARG A 535 16.45 10.33 14.54
CA ARG A 535 17.91 10.31 14.53
C ARG A 535 18.47 9.41 13.43
N ASN A 536 17.79 8.29 13.14
CA ASN A 536 18.30 7.23 12.30
C ASN A 536 17.68 7.20 10.90
N VAL A 537 16.51 7.83 10.67
CA VAL A 537 15.79 7.76 9.38
C VAL A 537 16.61 8.29 8.19
N GLY A 538 17.41 9.33 8.38
CA GLY A 538 18.32 9.81 7.35
C GLY A 538 19.39 8.78 7.01
N THR A 539 20.00 8.15 8.01
CA THR A 539 20.96 7.06 7.83
C THR A 539 20.31 5.86 7.14
N TYR A 540 19.13 5.42 7.61
CA TYR A 540 18.35 4.36 6.96
C TYR A 540 18.14 4.65 5.47
N THR A 541 17.70 5.86 5.15
CA THR A 541 17.48 6.26 3.75
C THR A 541 18.77 6.19 2.92
N MET A 542 19.89 6.65 3.45
CA MET A 542 21.18 6.54 2.76
C MET A 542 21.60 5.07 2.59
N GLU A 543 21.56 4.29 3.65
CA GLU A 543 22.01 2.91 3.63
C GLU A 543 21.14 2.01 2.72
N THR A 544 19.85 2.27 2.62
CA THR A 544 18.95 1.55 1.70
C THR A 544 19.00 2.04 0.25
N SER A 545 20.01 2.84 -0.11
CA SER A 545 20.30 3.20 -1.50
C SER A 545 21.35 2.28 -2.12
N ALA A 546 21.34 2.18 -3.45
CA ALA A 546 22.43 1.59 -4.22
C ALA A 546 23.70 2.41 -4.05
N SER A 547 24.86 1.80 -4.30
CA SER A 547 26.12 2.52 -4.34
C SER A 547 26.05 3.67 -5.37
N GLY A 548 26.55 4.86 -5.01
CA GLY A 548 26.40 6.07 -5.82
C GLY A 548 25.05 6.79 -5.65
N MET A 549 24.15 6.26 -4.83
CA MET A 549 22.84 6.85 -4.53
C MET A 549 21.97 7.12 -5.77
N THR A 550 22.09 6.28 -6.79
CA THR A 550 21.36 6.44 -8.06
C THR A 550 19.94 5.90 -8.02
N GLU A 551 19.66 4.99 -7.10
CA GLU A 551 18.35 4.37 -6.88
C GLU A 551 18.26 3.75 -5.49
N THR A 552 17.04 3.42 -5.03
CA THR A 552 16.81 2.67 -3.78
C THR A 552 17.09 1.18 -3.98
N LEU A 553 17.55 0.49 -2.94
CA LEU A 553 17.58 -0.96 -2.92
C LEU A 553 16.16 -1.54 -2.94
N ARG A 554 15.95 -2.56 -3.76
CA ARG A 554 14.62 -3.15 -3.98
C ARG A 554 14.29 -4.16 -2.90
N PHE A 555 13.38 -3.80 -2.05
CA PHE A 555 12.64 -4.68 -1.15
C PHE A 555 11.30 -4.03 -0.83
N ALA A 556 10.33 -4.81 -0.41
CA ALA A 556 8.96 -4.35 -0.29
C ALA A 556 8.46 -3.74 -1.63
N ASP A 557 7.43 -2.91 -1.65
CA ASP A 557 6.96 -2.25 -2.87
C ASP A 557 7.83 -1.03 -3.23
N SER A 558 9.14 -1.24 -3.33
CA SER A 558 10.03 -0.23 -3.87
C SER A 558 9.79 -0.06 -5.37
N ALA A 559 9.82 1.17 -5.87
CA ALA A 559 9.57 1.46 -7.27
C ALA A 559 10.47 0.60 -8.17
N GLY A 560 9.85 -0.31 -8.93
CA GLY A 560 10.54 -1.17 -9.88
C GLY A 560 10.90 -0.40 -11.13
N GLY A 561 12.15 -0.50 -11.59
CA GLY A 561 12.59 0.05 -12.87
C GLY A 561 12.63 1.57 -12.98
N GLY A 562 12.18 2.29 -11.98
CA GLY A 562 12.32 3.73 -11.86
C GLY A 562 13.62 4.07 -11.14
N LYS A 563 14.49 4.85 -11.76
CA LYS A 563 15.65 5.43 -11.08
C LYS A 563 15.15 6.56 -10.19
N GLY A 564 14.74 6.27 -8.96
CA GLY A 564 14.24 7.21 -7.99
C GLY A 564 14.80 6.92 -6.62
N PHE A 565 15.24 7.97 -5.96
CA PHE A 565 15.72 7.89 -4.62
C PHE A 565 14.61 8.51 -3.72
N GLY A 566 13.93 7.69 -2.92
CA GLY A 566 12.85 8.11 -2.04
C GLY A 566 13.30 9.03 -0.89
N CYS A 567 14.30 9.90 -1.15
CA CYS A 567 14.83 10.80 -0.13
C CYS A 567 13.90 11.99 0.09
N ASN A 568 13.28 12.05 1.27
CA ASN A 568 12.50 13.22 1.62
C ASN A 568 13.39 14.36 2.16
N PRO A 569 13.26 15.60 1.65
CA PRO A 569 14.07 16.73 2.08
C PRO A 569 13.93 17.08 3.57
N PHE A 570 12.85 16.68 4.23
CA PHE A 570 12.70 16.86 5.69
C PHE A 570 13.84 16.20 6.48
N PHE A 571 14.44 15.14 5.96
CA PHE A 571 15.56 14.47 6.62
C PHE A 571 16.82 15.34 6.72
N LEU A 572 16.91 16.44 5.95
CA LEU A 572 17.92 17.47 6.18
C LEU A 572 17.75 18.14 7.57
N LYS A 573 16.48 18.42 7.98
CA LYS A 573 16.20 18.96 9.32
C LYS A 573 16.67 18.01 10.41
N THR A 574 16.31 16.73 10.32
CA THR A 574 16.69 15.76 11.35
C THR A 574 18.19 15.53 11.38
N ALA A 575 18.85 15.38 10.24
CA ALA A 575 20.30 15.24 10.14
C ALA A 575 21.03 16.47 10.71
N ALA A 576 20.50 17.67 10.48
CA ALA A 576 21.06 18.91 11.08
C ALA A 576 20.89 18.94 12.60
N MET A 577 19.72 18.59 13.14
CA MET A 577 19.47 18.49 14.58
C MET A 577 20.48 17.58 15.28
N TYR A 578 20.80 16.45 14.65
CA TYR A 578 21.74 15.45 15.18
C TYR A 578 23.20 15.64 14.71
N LYS A 579 23.48 16.74 13.97
CA LYS A 579 24.82 17.09 13.44
C LYS A 579 25.47 15.98 12.61
N GLN A 580 24.67 15.29 11.80
CA GLN A 580 25.08 14.19 10.94
C GLN A 580 25.57 14.72 9.59
N ALA A 581 26.78 15.27 9.55
CA ALA A 581 27.33 15.93 8.36
C ALA A 581 27.40 15.01 7.13
N ASP A 582 27.79 13.74 7.31
CA ASP A 582 27.91 12.77 6.21
C ASP A 582 26.53 12.38 5.65
N VAL A 583 25.51 12.23 6.51
CA VAL A 583 24.11 11.99 6.11
C VAL A 583 23.56 13.20 5.34
N MET A 584 23.80 14.43 5.84
CA MET A 584 23.37 15.65 5.14
C MET A 584 23.98 15.78 3.76
N ASP A 585 25.28 15.47 3.62
CA ASP A 585 25.95 15.47 2.33
C ASP A 585 25.32 14.44 1.38
N GLY A 586 25.01 13.25 1.88
CA GLY A 586 24.34 12.21 1.10
C GLY A 586 22.94 12.63 0.65
N ILE A 587 22.14 13.21 1.53
CA ILE A 587 20.79 13.72 1.19
C ILE A 587 20.91 14.82 0.11
N ARG A 588 21.82 15.79 0.29
CA ARG A 588 22.06 16.85 -0.69
C ARG A 588 22.46 16.30 -2.05
N HIS A 589 23.36 15.28 -2.05
CA HIS A 589 23.80 14.59 -3.27
C HIS A 589 22.62 13.90 -3.96
N ALA A 590 21.82 13.14 -3.23
CA ALA A 590 20.63 12.44 -3.74
C ALA A 590 19.61 13.44 -4.35
N LEU A 591 19.29 14.52 -3.64
CA LEU A 591 18.37 15.55 -4.14
C LEU A 591 18.89 16.23 -5.41
N GLN A 592 20.21 16.41 -5.57
CA GLN A 592 20.80 16.96 -6.79
C GLN A 592 20.73 15.96 -7.96
N LEU A 593 20.92 14.65 -7.71
CA LEU A 593 20.74 13.61 -8.72
C LEU A 593 19.29 13.52 -9.21
N ASP A 594 18.35 13.64 -8.32
CA ASP A 594 16.91 13.57 -8.63
C ASP A 594 16.42 14.81 -9.39
N ALA A 595 16.94 15.98 -9.07
CA ALA A 595 16.54 17.25 -9.68
C ALA A 595 16.64 17.30 -11.22
N GLY A 596 17.45 16.44 -11.83
CA GLY A 596 17.61 16.38 -13.29
C GLY A 596 16.84 15.25 -13.98
N LYS A 597 16.27 14.28 -13.24
CA LYS A 597 15.78 13.03 -13.82
C LYS A 597 14.26 12.85 -13.74
N TRP A 598 13.60 13.42 -12.73
CA TRP A 598 12.18 13.11 -12.41
C TRP A 598 11.23 14.27 -12.62
N GLY A 599 11.74 15.45 -12.97
CA GLY A 599 10.92 16.65 -12.82
C GLY A 599 10.47 16.87 -11.36
N THR A 600 11.10 16.19 -10.40
CA THR A 600 10.89 16.32 -8.95
C THR A 600 11.42 17.65 -8.41
N VAL A 601 11.42 18.62 -9.22
CA VAL A 601 11.30 20.02 -8.92
C VAL A 601 10.13 20.30 -7.97
N ASP A 602 9.35 19.26 -7.74
CA ASP A 602 8.05 19.33 -7.09
C ASP A 602 8.15 19.78 -5.63
N SER A 603 9.30 19.59 -4.97
CA SER A 603 9.52 20.01 -3.58
C SER A 603 10.75 20.89 -3.35
N ALA A 604 11.11 21.76 -4.31
CA ALA A 604 12.25 22.68 -4.13
C ALA A 604 12.09 23.62 -2.93
N TRP A 605 10.88 23.81 -2.42
CA TRP A 605 10.62 24.62 -1.22
C TRP A 605 11.11 23.93 0.07
N GLU A 606 11.05 22.61 0.14
CA GLU A 606 11.45 21.86 1.34
C GLU A 606 12.96 21.98 1.61
N PRO A 607 13.88 21.75 0.64
CA PRO A 607 15.30 21.95 0.87
C PRO A 607 15.65 23.39 1.27
N ILE A 608 14.94 24.39 0.75
CA ILE A 608 15.17 25.78 1.14
C ILE A 608 14.86 26.00 2.62
N ILE A 609 13.83 25.32 3.15
CA ILE A 609 13.43 25.44 4.56
C ILE A 609 14.30 24.56 5.47
N PHE A 610 14.64 23.34 5.05
CA PHE A 610 15.21 22.32 5.95
C PHE A 610 16.72 22.21 5.87
N ASP A 611 17.37 22.67 4.81
CA ASP A 611 18.84 22.63 4.75
C ASP A 611 19.47 23.63 5.73
N ASP A 612 20.50 23.16 6.44
CA ASP A 612 21.33 23.99 7.31
C ASP A 612 22.75 24.10 6.73
N PRO A 613 23.06 25.23 6.07
CA PRO A 613 24.37 25.43 5.45
C PRO A 613 25.53 25.55 6.45
N SER A 614 25.25 25.63 7.74
CA SER A 614 26.29 25.66 8.79
C SER A 614 26.92 24.28 9.01
N ILE A 615 26.18 23.20 8.70
CA ILE A 615 26.68 21.83 8.78
C ILE A 615 27.53 21.53 7.55
N LYS A 616 28.83 21.46 7.77
CA LYS A 616 29.87 21.30 6.71
C LYS A 616 30.81 20.15 7.05
N GLY A 617 31.62 19.75 6.08
CA GLY A 617 32.75 18.84 6.25
C GLY A 617 32.35 17.37 6.22
N GLY A 618 31.08 17.04 5.94
CA GLY A 618 30.64 15.69 5.69
C GLY A 618 30.92 15.26 4.24
N HIS A 619 30.99 13.95 4.04
CA HIS A 619 30.99 13.33 2.71
C HIS A 619 30.30 11.97 2.81
N TYR A 620 29.29 11.71 1.98
CA TYR A 620 28.50 10.47 2.05
C TYR A 620 29.36 9.20 1.90
N ALA A 621 30.52 9.28 1.24
CA ALA A 621 31.45 8.16 1.15
C ALA A 621 32.06 7.75 2.51
N ASN A 622 31.90 8.55 3.56
CA ASN A 622 32.30 8.21 4.95
C ASN A 622 31.24 7.39 5.67
N LEU A 623 30.02 7.28 5.14
CA LEU A 623 28.99 6.43 5.71
C LEU A 623 29.48 4.98 5.79
N PRO A 624 28.99 4.17 6.74
CA PRO A 624 29.35 2.76 6.84
C PRO A 624 29.18 2.02 5.51
N THR A 625 30.03 1.07 5.23
CA THR A 625 29.88 0.18 4.07
C THR A 625 29.13 -1.10 4.43
N SER A 626 28.86 -1.31 5.71
CA SER A 626 28.02 -2.39 6.21
C SER A 626 27.09 -1.86 7.27
N VAL A 627 25.84 -2.29 7.26
CA VAL A 627 24.83 -1.91 8.24
C VAL A 627 23.88 -3.08 8.52
N PHE A 628 23.40 -3.13 9.76
CA PHE A 628 22.31 -4.00 10.17
C PHE A 628 21.12 -3.16 10.67
N LEU A 629 19.95 -3.38 10.08
CA LEU A 629 18.68 -2.74 10.42
C LEU A 629 17.82 -3.76 11.15
N PRO A 630 17.82 -3.75 12.50
CA PRO A 630 17.25 -4.83 13.30
C PRO A 630 15.73 -4.94 13.19
N ASP A 631 15.00 -3.86 12.99
CA ASP A 631 13.54 -3.92 12.95
C ASP A 631 13.01 -4.73 11.78
N LEU A 632 13.56 -4.53 10.59
CA LEU A 632 13.19 -5.28 9.38
C LEU A 632 14.04 -6.55 9.19
N GLY A 633 15.07 -6.77 9.99
CA GLY A 633 16.01 -7.88 9.81
C GLY A 633 16.78 -7.78 8.51
N ILE A 634 17.27 -6.58 8.15
CA ILE A 634 18.00 -6.31 6.91
C ILE A 634 19.47 -6.07 7.23
N SER A 635 20.34 -6.75 6.46
CA SER A 635 21.77 -6.45 6.41
C SER A 635 22.13 -5.98 5.00
N ILE A 636 22.86 -4.85 4.93
CA ILE A 636 23.35 -4.29 3.67
C ILE A 636 24.88 -4.19 3.78
N THR A 637 25.58 -4.63 2.73
CA THR A 637 27.04 -4.55 2.66
C THR A 637 27.45 -4.11 1.26
N ARG A 638 28.45 -3.23 1.17
CA ARG A 638 28.98 -2.72 -0.10
C ARG A 638 30.51 -2.58 -0.01
N ASP A 639 31.20 -2.61 -1.16
CA ASP A 639 32.66 -2.36 -1.21
C ASP A 639 33.00 -0.90 -0.88
N SER A 640 32.20 0.00 -1.43
CA SER A 640 32.29 1.45 -1.25
C SER A 640 31.00 2.14 -1.72
N TRP A 641 30.95 3.45 -1.60
CA TRP A 641 29.85 4.27 -2.10
C TRP A 641 29.99 4.69 -3.57
N GLN A 642 30.98 4.21 -4.30
CA GLN A 642 31.09 4.47 -5.73
C GLN A 642 30.00 3.73 -6.51
N GLU A 643 29.46 4.34 -7.54
CA GLU A 643 28.30 3.86 -8.31
C GLU A 643 28.44 2.40 -8.78
N LYS A 644 29.64 2.00 -9.23
CA LYS A 644 29.89 0.64 -9.72
C LYS A 644 30.32 -0.36 -8.65
N ALA A 645 30.40 0.06 -7.40
CA ALA A 645 30.79 -0.83 -6.32
C ALA A 645 29.80 -1.97 -6.15
N VAL A 646 30.30 -3.15 -5.86
CA VAL A 646 29.47 -4.29 -5.50
C VAL A 646 28.76 -3.99 -4.20
N ALA A 647 27.46 -4.29 -4.16
CA ALA A 647 26.62 -4.19 -2.98
C ALA A 647 25.68 -5.41 -2.89
N ALA A 648 25.31 -5.80 -1.70
CA ALA A 648 24.30 -6.81 -1.47
C ALA A 648 23.45 -6.47 -0.25
N MET A 649 22.19 -6.90 -0.31
CA MET A 649 21.26 -6.85 0.81
C MET A 649 20.76 -8.27 1.09
N PHE A 650 20.69 -8.61 2.38
CA PHE A 650 20.05 -9.82 2.88
C PHE A 650 18.92 -9.44 3.83
N LYS A 651 17.74 -10.06 3.67
CA LYS A 651 16.57 -9.77 4.51
C LYS A 651 16.05 -11.05 5.16
N CYS A 652 15.87 -11.02 6.49
CA CYS A 652 15.19 -12.06 7.26
C CYS A 652 14.53 -11.45 8.51
N GLY A 653 13.37 -10.85 8.33
CA GLY A 653 12.57 -10.28 9.41
C GLY A 653 11.09 -10.65 9.27
N PRO A 654 10.27 -10.36 10.27
CA PRO A 654 8.83 -10.51 10.15
C PRO A 654 8.28 -9.44 9.23
N MET A 655 7.20 -9.75 8.51
CA MET A 655 6.48 -8.74 7.73
C MET A 655 6.02 -7.60 8.64
N GLY A 656 6.25 -6.36 8.21
CA GLY A 656 5.97 -5.16 9.00
C GLY A 656 6.99 -4.82 10.10
N GLY A 657 8.04 -5.62 10.26
CA GLY A 657 9.10 -5.40 11.24
C GLY A 657 8.76 -5.87 12.65
N TYR A 658 9.76 -5.90 13.54
CA TYR A 658 9.61 -6.37 14.92
C TYR A 658 8.80 -5.39 15.78
N LYS A 659 8.95 -4.07 15.57
CA LYS A 659 8.24 -3.07 16.39
C LYS A 659 6.73 -3.21 16.21
N ALA A 660 6.23 -3.27 14.98
CA ALA A 660 4.82 -3.45 14.69
C ALA A 660 4.28 -4.77 15.25
N ASN A 661 5.04 -5.87 15.09
CA ASN A 661 4.63 -7.18 15.57
C ASN A 661 4.65 -7.30 17.10
N SER A 662 5.58 -6.63 17.80
CA SER A 662 5.62 -6.60 19.26
C SER A 662 4.50 -5.74 19.87
N TRP A 663 4.00 -4.74 19.12
CA TRP A 663 2.88 -3.89 19.53
C TRP A 663 1.54 -4.66 19.56
N ARG A 664 1.29 -5.54 18.60
CA ARG A 664 0.03 -6.29 18.45
C ARG A 664 -0.42 -7.06 19.72
N PRO A 665 0.43 -7.87 20.38
CA PRO A 665 0.01 -8.64 21.56
C PRO A 665 -0.40 -7.76 22.75
N THR A 666 0.09 -6.53 22.81
CA THR A 666 -0.19 -5.59 23.91
C THR A 666 -1.43 -4.73 23.66
N HIS A 667 -1.96 -4.74 22.41
CA HIS A 667 -3.11 -3.93 21.97
C HIS A 667 -4.21 -4.81 21.38
N LYS A 668 -4.64 -5.83 22.12
CA LYS A 668 -5.69 -6.76 21.68
C LYS A 668 -7.03 -6.05 21.52
N GLU A 669 -7.76 -6.44 20.47
CA GLU A 669 -9.15 -6.02 20.28
C GLU A 669 -10.05 -6.50 21.41
N ALA A 670 -11.24 -5.89 21.57
CA ALA A 670 -12.19 -6.21 22.64
C ALA A 670 -12.61 -7.70 22.67
N GLY A 671 -12.53 -8.42 21.55
CA GLY A 671 -12.73 -9.87 21.44
C GLY A 671 -11.51 -10.72 21.73
N GLY A 672 -10.37 -10.14 22.13
CA GLY A 672 -9.10 -10.82 22.39
C GLY A 672 -8.30 -11.16 21.14
N GLY A 673 -8.77 -10.77 19.95
CA GLY A 673 -8.05 -10.88 18.68
C GLY A 673 -6.84 -9.95 18.62
N LEU A 674 -5.86 -10.29 17.78
CA LEU A 674 -4.74 -9.39 17.50
C LEU A 674 -5.19 -8.30 16.51
N PRO A 675 -4.79 -7.04 16.71
CA PRO A 675 -5.13 -5.95 15.80
C PRO A 675 -4.65 -6.24 14.38
N TYR A 676 -5.45 -5.84 13.42
CA TYR A 676 -5.04 -5.85 12.03
C TYR A 676 -4.01 -4.73 11.78
N LEU A 677 -2.83 -5.12 11.34
CA LEU A 677 -1.84 -4.17 10.83
C LEU A 677 -1.80 -4.33 9.32
N ASN A 678 -2.19 -3.30 8.61
CA ASN A 678 -2.01 -3.29 7.17
C ASN A 678 -0.52 -3.07 6.85
N VAL A 679 0.17 -4.14 6.49
CA VAL A 679 1.56 -4.10 6.03
C VAL A 679 1.60 -4.28 4.51
N ALA A 680 0.70 -3.60 3.85
CA ALA A 680 0.33 -3.76 2.46
C ALA A 680 1.51 -3.85 1.50
N HIS A 681 2.57 -3.10 1.75
CA HIS A 681 3.69 -2.98 0.83
C HIS A 681 4.86 -3.93 1.13
N ASP A 682 4.82 -4.69 2.24
CA ASP A 682 5.88 -5.66 2.53
C ASP A 682 5.70 -6.97 1.76
N HIS A 683 6.78 -7.74 1.55
CA HIS A 683 6.80 -8.94 0.73
C HIS A 683 7.11 -10.21 1.54
N PRO A 684 6.65 -11.41 1.09
CA PRO A 684 7.02 -12.70 1.68
C PRO A 684 8.43 -13.12 1.23
N ASP A 685 9.45 -12.42 1.73
CA ASP A 685 10.84 -12.46 1.28
C ASP A 685 11.86 -12.81 2.37
N ALA A 686 11.43 -13.42 3.47
CA ALA A 686 12.35 -13.88 4.52
C ALA A 686 13.43 -14.84 3.96
N ASN A 687 14.68 -14.63 4.38
CA ASN A 687 15.87 -15.29 3.82
C ASN A 687 16.05 -15.04 2.31
N SER A 688 15.70 -13.87 1.81
CA SER A 688 16.04 -13.45 0.45
C SER A 688 17.27 -12.53 0.43
N PHE A 689 17.83 -12.35 -0.77
CA PHE A 689 18.95 -11.44 -0.99
C PHE A 689 18.91 -10.84 -2.39
N ILE A 690 19.53 -9.67 -2.55
CA ILE A 690 19.83 -9.04 -3.83
C ILE A 690 21.33 -8.75 -3.94
N ILE A 691 21.84 -8.68 -5.16
CA ILE A 691 23.26 -8.36 -5.44
C ILE A 691 23.30 -7.37 -6.59
N LEU A 692 24.06 -6.29 -6.40
CA LEU A 692 24.38 -5.28 -7.39
C LEU A 692 25.88 -5.35 -7.73
N GLY A 693 26.20 -5.04 -8.98
CA GLY A 693 27.56 -4.87 -9.47
C GLY A 693 27.55 -4.09 -10.77
N ASP A 694 28.60 -3.28 -11.03
CA ASP A 694 28.70 -2.42 -12.22
C ASP A 694 27.47 -1.51 -12.45
N ALA A 695 26.88 -0.99 -11.35
CA ALA A 695 25.70 -0.14 -11.34
C ALA A 695 24.41 -0.82 -11.84
N GLU A 696 24.35 -2.15 -11.83
CA GLU A 696 23.17 -2.93 -12.22
C GLU A 696 22.84 -4.00 -11.19
N TYR A 697 21.53 -4.34 -11.09
CA TYR A 697 21.11 -5.51 -10.32
C TYR A 697 21.45 -6.79 -11.07
N LEU A 698 22.22 -7.66 -10.44
CA LEU A 698 22.60 -8.97 -10.96
C LEU A 698 21.66 -10.05 -10.41
N ALA A 699 21.55 -10.18 -9.09
CA ALA A 699 20.49 -10.97 -8.46
C ALA A 699 19.38 -10.02 -7.99
N GLU A 700 18.16 -10.24 -8.51
CA GLU A 700 17.05 -9.29 -8.40
C GLU A 700 15.87 -9.85 -7.59
N THR A 701 15.00 -8.97 -7.14
CA THR A 701 13.66 -9.23 -6.59
C THR A 701 12.65 -8.44 -7.41
N ASP A 702 11.34 -8.72 -7.21
CA ASP A 702 10.25 -7.98 -7.85
C ASP A 702 10.22 -6.50 -7.47
N GLY A 703 9.41 -5.74 -8.20
CA GLY A 703 9.15 -4.34 -7.96
C GLY A 703 7.88 -4.09 -7.15
N TYR A 704 7.08 -3.10 -7.55
CA TYR A 704 5.77 -2.83 -6.98
C TYR A 704 4.77 -3.90 -7.45
N CYS A 705 4.35 -4.78 -6.54
CA CYS A 705 3.55 -5.94 -6.89
C CYS A 705 2.06 -5.73 -6.63
N GLU A 706 1.25 -5.78 -7.70
CA GLU A 706 -0.21 -5.78 -7.61
C GLU A 706 -0.77 -7.18 -7.94
N GLU A 707 -0.87 -7.54 -9.21
CA GLU A 707 -1.31 -8.85 -9.68
C GLU A 707 -0.18 -9.54 -10.47
N PRO A 708 0.08 -10.80 -10.27
CA PRO A 708 -0.62 -11.83 -9.49
C PRO A 708 -0.41 -11.77 -7.97
N GLY A 709 0.09 -10.68 -7.44
CA GLY A 709 0.38 -10.50 -6.03
C GLY A 709 1.86 -10.72 -5.69
N LYS A 710 2.15 -10.55 -4.41
CA LYS A 710 3.49 -10.72 -3.85
C LYS A 710 3.78 -12.21 -3.66
N LEU A 711 4.77 -12.73 -4.40
CA LEU A 711 5.06 -14.15 -4.43
C LEU A 711 6.48 -14.45 -3.97
N SER A 712 6.66 -15.45 -3.10
CA SER A 712 8.00 -15.96 -2.76
C SER A 712 8.74 -16.52 -3.98
N SER A 713 8.00 -16.91 -5.04
CA SER A 713 8.59 -17.34 -6.31
C SER A 713 9.17 -16.18 -7.14
N SER A 714 8.97 -14.94 -6.74
CA SER A 714 9.56 -13.76 -7.37
C SER A 714 10.74 -13.17 -6.61
N VAL A 715 11.25 -13.89 -5.60
CA VAL A 715 12.44 -13.49 -4.83
C VAL A 715 13.44 -14.62 -4.69
N ASN A 716 14.67 -14.34 -4.23
CA ASN A 716 15.77 -15.30 -4.12
C ASN A 716 15.70 -16.09 -2.80
N THR A 717 14.68 -16.93 -2.63
CA THR A 717 14.42 -17.76 -1.44
C THR A 717 14.17 -19.21 -1.81
N ILE A 718 13.31 -19.93 -1.11
CA ILE A 718 12.93 -21.33 -1.43
C ILE A 718 11.41 -21.48 -1.58
N LEU A 719 11.01 -22.55 -2.26
CA LEU A 719 9.64 -23.06 -2.23
C LEU A 719 9.62 -24.45 -1.62
N ILE A 720 8.56 -24.78 -0.91
CA ILE A 720 8.29 -26.11 -0.34
C ILE A 720 7.05 -26.71 -1.00
N ASN A 721 7.19 -27.84 -1.70
CA ASN A 721 6.14 -28.44 -2.53
C ASN A 721 5.56 -27.43 -3.56
N GLY A 722 6.41 -26.51 -4.05
CA GLY A 722 6.01 -25.45 -4.98
C GLY A 722 5.17 -24.33 -4.35
N LEU A 723 5.12 -24.23 -3.02
CA LEU A 723 4.42 -23.19 -2.27
C LEU A 723 5.43 -22.30 -1.53
N GLY A 724 5.20 -21.02 -1.55
CA GLY A 724 6.03 -19.99 -0.91
C GLY A 724 5.72 -19.78 0.57
N GLN A 725 6.08 -18.64 1.11
CA GLN A 725 5.94 -18.24 2.51
C GLN A 725 4.48 -17.93 2.87
N VAL A 726 4.20 -17.67 4.14
CA VAL A 726 2.94 -17.07 4.58
C VAL A 726 2.72 -15.76 3.83
N ALA A 727 1.48 -15.48 3.45
CA ALA A 727 1.07 -14.33 2.65
C ALA A 727 1.39 -14.41 1.15
N ASP A 728 2.01 -15.50 0.70
CA ASP A 728 2.32 -15.74 -0.71
C ASP A 728 1.07 -15.66 -1.60
N GLY A 729 1.10 -14.82 -2.62
CA GLY A 729 -0.02 -14.60 -3.55
C GLY A 729 -1.26 -13.94 -2.92
N ARG A 730 -1.11 -13.27 -1.79
CA ARG A 730 -2.22 -12.53 -1.17
C ARG A 730 -2.28 -11.10 -1.68
N PRO A 731 -3.51 -10.55 -1.87
CA PRO A 731 -3.69 -9.14 -2.14
C PRO A 731 -3.08 -8.27 -1.05
N GLU A 732 -2.73 -7.07 -1.43
CA GLU A 732 -2.34 -6.02 -0.50
C GLU A 732 -3.36 -5.88 0.64
N GLY A 733 -2.90 -5.86 1.88
CA GLY A 733 -3.74 -5.73 3.07
C GLY A 733 -4.22 -7.02 3.72
N ASP A 734 -4.13 -8.17 3.03
CA ASP A 734 -4.65 -9.46 3.55
C ASP A 734 -3.61 -10.34 4.28
N VAL A 735 -2.39 -9.86 4.40
CA VAL A 735 -1.23 -10.62 4.91
C VAL A 735 -1.45 -11.21 6.30
N TRP A 736 -2.17 -10.47 7.16
CA TRP A 736 -2.40 -10.80 8.56
C TRP A 736 -3.60 -11.71 8.83
N GLN A 737 -4.42 -11.95 7.82
CA GLN A 737 -5.61 -12.80 7.92
C GLN A 737 -5.33 -14.28 7.66
N GLN A 738 -4.07 -14.67 7.58
CA GLN A 738 -3.66 -16.05 7.33
C GLN A 738 -4.10 -16.98 8.47
N PRO A 739 -4.56 -18.19 8.15
CA PRO A 739 -4.75 -19.22 9.16
C PRO A 739 -3.44 -19.47 9.92
N GLY A 740 -3.47 -19.43 11.24
CA GLY A 740 -2.28 -19.57 12.07
C GLY A 740 -1.47 -18.28 12.25
N GLY A 741 -2.01 -17.13 11.85
CA GLY A 741 -1.41 -15.79 12.02
C GLY A 741 -1.27 -15.34 13.47
N GLY A 742 -0.67 -16.19 14.31
CA GLY A 742 -0.34 -15.90 15.70
C GLY A 742 0.80 -14.89 15.85
N ASP A 743 1.89 -15.31 16.45
CA ASP A 743 3.08 -14.50 16.64
C ASP A 743 3.89 -14.40 15.34
N MET A 744 3.76 -13.26 14.65
CA MET A 744 4.45 -13.03 13.40
C MET A 744 5.94 -12.70 13.60
N THR A 745 6.41 -12.47 14.85
CA THR A 745 7.83 -12.23 15.14
C THR A 745 8.71 -13.44 14.86
N GLU A 746 8.12 -14.64 14.76
CA GLU A 746 8.81 -15.87 14.40
C GLU A 746 8.85 -16.18 12.90
N MET A 747 8.23 -15.38 12.05
CA MET A 747 8.24 -15.60 10.58
C MET A 747 9.64 -15.56 10.01
N GLY A 748 10.42 -14.56 10.37
CA GLY A 748 11.82 -14.41 9.99
C GLY A 748 12.60 -13.79 11.13
N LYS A 749 13.82 -14.26 11.36
CA LYS A 749 14.68 -13.73 12.42
C LYS A 749 16.14 -13.83 12.06
N ILE A 750 16.86 -12.72 12.17
CA ILE A 750 18.32 -12.74 12.13
C ILE A 750 18.82 -13.40 13.41
N THR A 751 19.60 -14.45 13.28
CA THR A 751 20.18 -15.21 14.39
C THR A 751 21.63 -14.84 14.65
N ALA A 752 22.33 -14.29 13.64
CA ALA A 752 23.68 -13.73 13.81
C ALA A 752 23.94 -12.59 12.81
N TYR A 753 24.63 -11.55 13.27
CA TYR A 753 25.24 -10.53 12.44
C TYR A 753 26.65 -10.22 12.99
N LYS A 754 27.68 -10.27 12.16
CA LYS A 754 29.04 -9.99 12.57
C LYS A 754 29.89 -9.41 11.45
N GLU A 755 30.56 -8.32 11.76
CA GLU A 755 31.59 -7.73 10.89
C GLU A 755 32.98 -8.12 11.42
N LEU A 756 33.84 -8.63 10.56
CA LEU A 756 35.15 -9.17 10.85
C LEU A 756 36.19 -8.67 9.83
N GLY A 757 36.43 -7.36 9.84
CA GLY A 757 37.31 -6.71 8.88
C GLY A 757 36.75 -6.73 7.46
N ASP A 758 37.32 -7.58 6.59
CA ASP A 758 36.86 -7.74 5.21
C ASP A 758 35.79 -8.83 5.02
N VAL A 759 35.22 -9.35 6.13
CA VAL A 759 34.17 -10.37 6.10
C VAL A 759 33.00 -9.90 6.90
N VAL A 760 31.80 -10.02 6.30
CA VAL A 760 30.51 -9.83 7.00
C VAL A 760 29.75 -11.15 6.96
N VAL A 761 29.27 -11.59 8.12
CA VAL A 761 28.43 -12.79 8.25
C VAL A 761 27.07 -12.39 8.80
N VAL A 762 26.02 -12.74 8.10
CA VAL A 762 24.65 -12.63 8.56
C VAL A 762 23.95 -13.96 8.41
N GLU A 763 23.15 -14.35 9.42
CA GLU A 763 22.40 -15.60 9.42
C GLU A 763 20.94 -15.33 9.80
N GLY A 764 20.01 -15.89 9.03
CA GLY A 764 18.58 -15.79 9.25
C GLY A 764 17.90 -17.14 9.38
N GLU A 765 16.89 -17.23 10.25
CA GLU A 765 16.01 -18.40 10.41
C GLU A 765 14.59 -18.02 9.97
N ALA A 766 14.06 -18.70 8.96
CA ALA A 766 12.77 -18.37 8.33
C ALA A 766 11.77 -19.53 8.30
N ALA A 767 11.97 -20.62 9.04
CA ALA A 767 11.02 -21.73 9.10
C ALA A 767 9.62 -21.28 9.56
N GLY A 768 9.53 -20.24 10.41
CA GLY A 768 8.26 -19.66 10.83
C GLY A 768 7.41 -19.09 9.70
N SER A 769 7.99 -18.75 8.56
CA SER A 769 7.27 -18.33 7.35
C SER A 769 6.70 -19.51 6.54
N TYR A 770 7.08 -20.74 6.85
CA TYR A 770 6.64 -21.97 6.15
C TYR A 770 5.78 -22.86 7.06
N ILE A 771 4.74 -22.29 7.66
CA ILE A 771 3.75 -23.05 8.43
C ILE A 771 2.97 -24.03 7.53
N ALA A 772 2.32 -25.02 8.14
CA ALA A 772 1.48 -25.96 7.38
C ALA A 772 0.38 -25.22 6.62
N TYR A 773 0.27 -25.47 5.32
CA TYR A 773 -0.66 -24.77 4.43
C TYR A 773 -1.17 -25.69 3.33
N SER A 774 -2.43 -25.50 2.94
CA SER A 774 -3.04 -26.17 1.78
C SER A 774 -3.74 -25.14 0.91
N ASP A 775 -3.33 -25.10 -0.34
CA ASP A 775 -3.92 -24.24 -1.36
C ASP A 775 -5.06 -24.97 -2.08
N ALA A 776 -6.28 -24.49 -1.87
CA ALA A 776 -7.48 -25.08 -2.46
C ALA A 776 -7.53 -24.92 -3.99
N LYS A 777 -6.94 -23.86 -4.55
CA LYS A 777 -6.93 -23.57 -6.00
C LYS A 777 -5.96 -24.49 -6.74
N THR A 778 -4.72 -24.58 -6.28
CA THR A 778 -3.69 -25.42 -6.93
C THR A 778 -3.71 -26.86 -6.48
N LYS A 779 -4.49 -27.22 -5.44
CA LYS A 779 -4.52 -28.56 -4.80
C LYS A 779 -3.16 -28.98 -4.22
N ARG A 780 -2.24 -28.05 -4.04
CA ARG A 780 -0.94 -28.29 -3.41
C ARG A 780 -1.03 -28.13 -1.89
N SER A 781 -0.18 -28.82 -1.17
CA SER A 781 -0.03 -28.66 0.28
C SER A 781 1.44 -28.74 0.68
N ARG A 782 1.78 -28.03 1.73
CA ARG A 782 3.09 -28.14 2.39
C ARG A 782 2.89 -28.44 3.88
N PRO A 783 3.74 -29.25 4.52
CA PRO A 783 3.83 -29.31 5.97
C PRO A 783 4.53 -28.03 6.49
N ALA A 784 4.46 -27.81 7.80
CA ALA A 784 5.43 -26.92 8.43
C ALA A 784 6.84 -27.53 8.29
N ILE A 785 7.85 -26.68 8.11
CA ILE A 785 9.25 -27.11 8.14
C ILE A 785 9.88 -26.75 9.47
N ASP A 786 10.91 -27.52 9.87
CA ASP A 786 11.53 -27.37 11.19
C ASP A 786 12.64 -26.32 11.17
N ARG A 787 13.24 -26.12 10.00
CA ARG A 787 14.37 -25.20 9.80
C ARG A 787 14.45 -24.73 8.34
N PHE A 788 14.64 -23.44 8.19
CA PHE A 788 15.19 -22.82 6.99
C PHE A 788 16.19 -21.75 7.40
N ARG A 789 17.41 -22.17 7.57
CA ARG A 789 18.50 -21.27 7.98
C ARG A 789 19.37 -20.96 6.78
N ARG A 790 19.52 -19.67 6.48
CA ARG A 790 20.44 -19.17 5.48
C ARG A 790 21.52 -18.33 6.14
N THR A 791 22.78 -18.69 5.89
CA THR A 791 23.93 -17.87 6.25
C THR A 791 24.47 -17.22 5.01
N PHE A 792 24.62 -15.90 5.03
CA PHE A 792 25.13 -15.08 3.95
C PHE A 792 26.49 -14.50 4.39
N ILE A 793 27.55 -14.94 3.72
CA ILE A 793 28.93 -14.55 4.03
C ILE A 793 29.45 -13.69 2.88
N TRP A 794 29.72 -12.44 3.17
CA TRP A 794 30.38 -11.51 2.27
C TRP A 794 31.86 -11.50 2.55
N VAL A 795 32.68 -11.78 1.52
CA VAL A 795 34.14 -11.65 1.55
C VAL A 795 34.54 -10.56 0.58
N LYS A 796 34.85 -9.37 1.12
CA LYS A 796 35.08 -8.14 0.36
C LYS A 796 36.15 -8.32 -0.71
N GLY A 797 35.86 -7.98 -1.97
CA GLY A 797 36.76 -8.15 -3.12
C GLY A 797 37.07 -9.61 -3.48
N GLY A 798 36.32 -10.57 -2.92
CA GLY A 798 36.55 -12.01 -3.12
C GLY A 798 35.29 -12.71 -3.68
N TYR A 799 34.29 -12.93 -2.86
CA TYR A 799 33.08 -13.66 -3.23
C TYR A 799 31.95 -13.42 -2.20
N ILE A 800 30.76 -13.82 -2.58
CA ILE A 800 29.60 -13.91 -1.68
C ILE A 800 29.19 -15.38 -1.57
N LEU A 801 29.05 -15.92 -0.35
CA LEU A 801 28.59 -17.29 -0.12
C LEU A 801 27.25 -17.28 0.59
N ALA A 802 26.22 -17.87 -0.02
CA ALA A 802 24.96 -18.18 0.61
C ALA A 802 24.92 -19.70 0.93
N PHE A 803 24.77 -20.03 2.21
CA PHE A 803 24.68 -21.43 2.67
C PHE A 803 23.33 -21.66 3.36
N ASP A 804 22.60 -22.70 2.94
CA ASP A 804 21.29 -23.07 3.47
C ASP A 804 21.33 -24.43 4.17
N ASP A 805 20.71 -24.51 5.36
CA ASP A 805 20.33 -25.73 6.06
C ASP A 805 18.80 -25.79 6.19
N ILE A 806 18.17 -26.67 5.44
CA ILE A 806 16.72 -26.82 5.38
C ILE A 806 16.34 -28.19 5.91
N ARG A 807 15.34 -28.24 6.83
CA ARG A 807 14.89 -29.49 7.45
C ARG A 807 13.37 -29.52 7.61
N SER A 808 12.82 -30.72 7.43
CA SER A 808 11.38 -31.00 7.60
C SER A 808 11.21 -32.39 8.24
N THR A 809 10.16 -32.54 9.07
CA THR A 809 9.80 -33.85 9.64
C THR A 809 9.22 -34.81 8.63
N LYS A 810 8.77 -34.31 7.49
CA LYS A 810 8.19 -35.12 6.40
C LYS A 810 8.97 -34.90 5.13
N PRO A 811 9.08 -35.88 4.22
CA PRO A 811 9.64 -35.66 2.89
C PRO A 811 8.88 -34.58 2.14
N VAL A 812 9.61 -33.63 1.58
CA VAL A 812 9.10 -32.49 0.79
C VAL A 812 9.96 -32.27 -0.43
N GLU A 813 9.41 -31.65 -1.45
CA GLU A 813 10.18 -31.00 -2.51
C GLU A 813 10.67 -29.65 -2.03
N ILE A 814 11.97 -29.41 -2.04
CA ILE A 814 12.60 -28.14 -1.71
C ILE A 814 13.14 -27.56 -3.02
N THR A 815 12.63 -26.40 -3.44
CA THR A 815 13.11 -25.72 -4.65
C THR A 815 13.85 -24.44 -4.26
N TRP A 816 15.15 -24.40 -4.51
CA TRP A 816 16.00 -23.24 -4.31
C TRP A 816 15.94 -22.31 -5.53
N LEU A 817 15.84 -20.98 -5.30
CA LEU A 817 15.57 -19.97 -6.32
C LEU A 817 16.69 -18.94 -6.39
N LEU A 818 17.12 -18.61 -7.62
CA LEU A 818 17.94 -17.44 -7.92
C LEU A 818 17.54 -16.87 -9.28
N GLN A 819 17.31 -15.57 -9.36
CA GLN A 819 16.81 -14.91 -10.56
C GLN A 819 17.56 -13.62 -10.89
N GLY A 820 17.47 -13.23 -12.16
CA GLY A 820 17.99 -11.98 -12.70
C GLY A 820 17.49 -11.73 -14.12
N ALA A 821 17.83 -10.57 -14.68
CA ALA A 821 17.36 -10.17 -16.00
C ALA A 821 17.69 -11.21 -17.08
N LYS A 822 18.89 -11.77 -17.03
CA LYS A 822 19.36 -12.88 -17.88
C LYS A 822 20.13 -13.88 -17.06
N LEU A 823 19.87 -15.17 -17.27
CA LEU A 823 20.54 -16.27 -16.61
C LEU A 823 20.89 -17.36 -17.64
N GLU A 824 22.15 -17.70 -17.74
CA GLU A 824 22.67 -18.67 -18.71
C GLU A 824 23.53 -19.75 -18.01
N PRO A 825 23.47 -20.99 -18.48
CA PRO A 825 24.39 -22.02 -18.01
C PRO A 825 25.81 -21.74 -18.54
N VAL A 826 26.81 -21.86 -17.66
CA VAL A 826 28.22 -21.87 -18.00
C VAL A 826 28.74 -23.32 -18.05
N ASN A 827 28.38 -24.12 -17.03
CA ASN A 827 28.63 -25.55 -16.94
C ASN A 827 27.58 -26.16 -15.99
N GLU A 828 26.49 -26.68 -16.55
CA GLU A 828 25.41 -27.27 -15.75
C GLU A 828 25.85 -28.49 -14.92
N ALA A 829 26.81 -29.28 -15.43
CA ALA A 829 27.29 -30.44 -14.70
C ALA A 829 28.08 -30.05 -13.43
N GLU A 830 28.68 -28.87 -13.40
CA GLU A 830 29.31 -28.28 -12.21
C GLU A 830 28.39 -27.34 -11.43
N GLY A 831 27.12 -27.15 -11.84
CA GLY A 831 26.16 -26.18 -11.24
C GLY A 831 26.59 -24.73 -11.45
N ARG A 832 27.29 -24.39 -12.54
CA ARG A 832 27.80 -23.05 -12.84
C ARG A 832 26.91 -22.34 -13.84
N TYR A 833 26.53 -21.10 -13.48
CA TYR A 833 25.67 -20.23 -14.25
C TYR A 833 26.20 -18.80 -14.27
N ARG A 834 25.66 -17.98 -15.16
CA ARG A 834 25.96 -16.54 -15.27
C ARG A 834 24.68 -15.73 -15.20
N LEU A 835 24.69 -14.71 -14.35
CA LEU A 835 23.71 -13.62 -14.33
C LEU A 835 24.26 -12.45 -15.14
N ALA A 836 23.39 -11.78 -15.92
CA ALA A 836 23.77 -10.61 -16.71
C ALA A 836 22.60 -9.61 -16.85
N LYS A 837 22.98 -8.32 -16.91
CA LYS A 837 22.05 -7.23 -17.21
C LYS A 837 22.85 -6.07 -17.85
N GLY A 838 22.47 -5.69 -19.08
CA GLY A 838 23.31 -4.78 -19.86
C GLY A 838 24.73 -5.33 -20.02
N ASP A 839 25.73 -4.53 -19.66
CA ASP A 839 27.14 -4.93 -19.69
C ASP A 839 27.60 -5.59 -18.37
N ALA A 840 26.81 -5.46 -17.30
CA ALA A 840 27.11 -6.06 -16.01
C ALA A 840 26.86 -7.57 -16.01
N GLN A 841 27.74 -8.33 -15.40
CA GLN A 841 27.60 -9.79 -15.28
C GLN A 841 28.36 -10.34 -14.07
N CYS A 842 27.89 -11.49 -13.56
CA CYS A 842 28.68 -12.30 -12.61
C CYS A 842 28.41 -13.78 -12.82
N GLU A 843 29.37 -14.62 -12.45
CA GLU A 843 29.14 -16.06 -12.38
C GLU A 843 28.75 -16.47 -10.97
N PHE A 844 28.01 -17.56 -10.87
CA PHE A 844 27.77 -18.23 -9.61
C PHE A 844 27.82 -19.74 -9.78
N GLN A 845 28.13 -20.44 -8.70
CA GLN A 845 28.08 -21.89 -8.64
C GLN A 845 27.22 -22.33 -7.45
N LEU A 846 26.28 -23.25 -7.70
CA LEU A 846 25.47 -23.91 -6.71
C LEU A 846 25.91 -25.34 -6.51
N ALA A 847 26.25 -25.71 -5.27
CA ALA A 847 26.51 -27.06 -4.82
C ALA A 847 25.47 -27.47 -3.77
N ALA A 848 25.16 -28.77 -3.71
CA ALA A 848 24.26 -29.31 -2.69
C ALA A 848 24.78 -30.65 -2.18
N ASP A 849 24.35 -31.05 -0.97
CA ASP A 849 24.67 -32.39 -0.41
C ASP A 849 23.65 -33.48 -0.83
N VAL A 850 22.70 -33.12 -1.68
CA VAL A 850 21.66 -33.98 -2.24
C VAL A 850 21.62 -33.82 -3.77
N PRO A 851 21.14 -34.83 -4.51
CA PRO A 851 20.96 -34.71 -5.97
C PRO A 851 19.98 -33.60 -6.32
N LEU A 852 20.33 -32.73 -7.27
CA LEU A 852 19.50 -31.63 -7.74
C LEU A 852 18.88 -31.93 -9.10
N LYS A 853 17.61 -31.54 -9.25
CA LYS A 853 16.94 -31.35 -10.54
C LYS A 853 16.89 -29.87 -10.84
N SER A 854 17.79 -29.37 -11.68
CA SER A 854 17.90 -27.96 -12.01
C SER A 854 17.24 -27.66 -13.36
N LYS A 855 16.54 -26.50 -13.42
CA LYS A 855 16.00 -25.95 -14.67
C LYS A 855 16.06 -24.44 -14.62
N ILE A 856 16.20 -23.80 -15.79
CA ILE A 856 16.02 -22.37 -15.94
C ILE A 856 14.59 -22.14 -16.45
N GLY A 857 13.81 -21.35 -15.72
CA GLY A 857 12.45 -20.97 -16.05
C GLY A 857 12.29 -19.45 -16.11
N VAL A 858 11.07 -18.99 -16.34
CA VAL A 858 10.70 -17.58 -16.24
C VAL A 858 10.22 -17.31 -14.82
N SER A 859 10.72 -16.23 -14.22
CA SER A 859 10.29 -15.77 -12.90
C SER A 859 8.87 -15.22 -12.94
N THR A 860 8.19 -15.26 -11.80
CA THR A 860 6.90 -14.59 -11.58
C THR A 860 7.05 -13.12 -11.20
N ALA A 861 8.29 -12.60 -11.15
CA ALA A 861 8.56 -11.22 -10.79
C ALA A 861 7.80 -10.23 -11.69
N ASN A 862 7.19 -9.25 -11.06
CA ASN A 862 6.36 -8.25 -11.73
C ASN A 862 6.59 -6.84 -11.16
N ASP A 863 6.17 -5.86 -11.93
CA ASP A 863 6.13 -4.46 -11.54
C ASP A 863 4.85 -3.85 -12.09
N HIS A 864 3.96 -3.36 -11.21
CA HIS A 864 2.63 -2.86 -11.54
C HIS A 864 1.86 -3.84 -12.46
N SER A 865 1.76 -5.10 -12.04
CA SER A 865 1.12 -6.22 -12.76
C SER A 865 1.78 -6.61 -14.10
N LYS A 866 2.89 -5.97 -14.45
CA LYS A 866 3.66 -6.29 -15.65
C LYS A 866 4.76 -7.29 -15.32
N LEU A 867 4.70 -8.49 -15.89
CA LEU A 867 5.76 -9.48 -15.76
C LEU A 867 7.10 -8.95 -16.29
N LEU A 868 8.14 -9.05 -15.49
CA LEU A 868 9.49 -8.60 -15.83
C LEU A 868 10.21 -9.58 -16.76
N ASN A 869 9.66 -10.80 -16.91
CA ASN A 869 10.20 -11.88 -17.75
C ASN A 869 11.67 -12.24 -17.42
N TRP A 870 12.07 -12.07 -16.16
CA TRP A 870 13.40 -12.48 -15.71
C TRP A 870 13.55 -14.00 -15.74
N GLN A 871 14.79 -14.43 -15.89
CA GLN A 871 15.14 -15.84 -15.85
C GLN A 871 15.48 -16.26 -14.43
N GLN A 872 15.06 -17.47 -14.06
CA GLN A 872 15.19 -18.01 -12.72
C GLN A 872 15.73 -19.43 -12.74
N LEU A 873 16.81 -19.67 -12.01
CA LEU A 873 17.24 -21.03 -11.67
C LEU A 873 16.29 -21.60 -10.61
N GLN A 874 15.74 -22.76 -10.88
CA GLN A 874 14.94 -23.57 -9.97
C GLN A 874 15.67 -24.89 -9.74
N ALA A 875 16.33 -25.04 -8.58
CA ALA A 875 17.11 -26.22 -8.23
C ALA A 875 16.36 -27.00 -7.13
N SER A 876 15.69 -28.11 -7.53
CA SER A 876 14.83 -28.90 -6.66
C SER A 876 15.52 -30.14 -6.13
N ALA A 877 15.25 -30.46 -4.87
CA ALA A 877 15.62 -31.70 -4.20
C ALA A 877 14.42 -32.28 -3.45
N GLU A 878 14.35 -33.57 -3.27
CA GLU A 878 13.31 -34.28 -2.51
C GLU A 878 13.92 -34.92 -1.25
N GLY A 879 13.28 -34.74 -0.11
CA GLY A 879 13.75 -35.35 1.14
C GLY A 879 13.26 -34.65 2.39
N THR A 880 13.82 -35.03 3.53
CA THR A 880 13.58 -34.41 4.83
C THR A 880 14.65 -33.36 5.19
N ALA A 881 15.75 -33.29 4.44
CA ALA A 881 16.80 -32.32 4.64
C ALA A 881 17.52 -32.06 3.33
N ALA A 882 18.02 -30.84 3.15
CA ALA A 882 18.92 -30.46 2.07
C ALA A 882 19.79 -29.28 2.52
N ARG A 883 21.07 -29.31 2.13
CA ARG A 883 21.97 -28.17 2.29
C ARG A 883 22.46 -27.70 0.93
N TYR A 884 22.50 -26.39 0.78
CA TYR A 884 22.96 -25.74 -0.44
C TYR A 884 24.10 -24.80 -0.11
N ALA A 885 25.07 -24.71 -0.99
CA ALA A 885 26.13 -23.70 -0.94
C ALA A 885 26.22 -23.02 -2.30
N CYS A 886 25.87 -21.76 -2.38
CA CYS A 886 25.95 -20.94 -3.56
C CYS A 886 27.06 -19.92 -3.39
N VAL A 887 28.08 -19.94 -4.25
CA VAL A 887 29.09 -18.87 -4.34
C VAL A 887 28.77 -17.98 -5.52
N VAL A 888 28.69 -16.66 -5.29
CA VAL A 888 28.50 -15.64 -6.33
C VAL A 888 29.77 -14.81 -6.45
N ASP A 889 30.19 -14.54 -7.68
CA ASP A 889 31.48 -13.92 -8.04
C ASP A 889 31.29 -12.59 -8.79
N PRO A 890 30.83 -11.53 -8.13
CA PRO A 890 30.68 -10.23 -8.78
C PRO A 890 32.03 -9.50 -9.00
N TRP A 891 33.13 -10.04 -8.47
CA TRP A 891 34.49 -9.50 -8.68
C TRP A 891 35.30 -10.26 -9.71
N HIS A 892 34.71 -11.20 -10.44
CA HIS A 892 35.34 -11.99 -11.52
C HIS A 892 36.64 -12.73 -11.08
N LYS A 893 36.61 -13.31 -9.88
CA LYS A 893 37.72 -14.08 -9.31
C LYS A 893 37.74 -15.54 -9.79
N ASN A 894 36.77 -15.96 -10.61
CA ASN A 894 36.61 -17.34 -11.07
C ASN A 894 36.60 -18.33 -9.91
N VAL A 895 35.77 -18.06 -8.92
CA VAL A 895 35.65 -18.90 -7.72
C VAL A 895 34.79 -20.13 -7.97
N LYS A 896 35.15 -21.22 -7.26
CA LYS A 896 34.38 -22.46 -7.20
C LYS A 896 34.05 -22.82 -5.76
N VAL A 897 32.91 -23.48 -5.56
CA VAL A 897 32.48 -23.96 -4.25
C VAL A 897 32.38 -25.50 -4.25
N THR A 898 32.76 -26.11 -3.15
CA THR A 898 32.51 -27.53 -2.85
C THR A 898 31.88 -27.63 -1.49
N LEU A 899 30.77 -28.38 -1.39
CA LEU A 899 30.09 -28.70 -0.15
C LEU A 899 30.34 -30.17 0.22
N THR A 900 30.96 -30.42 1.36
CA THR A 900 31.21 -31.75 1.90
C THR A 900 30.47 -31.90 3.22
N PRO A 901 29.39 -32.73 3.29
CA PRO A 901 28.74 -33.02 4.54
C PRO A 901 29.62 -33.83 5.49
N ASP A 902 29.58 -33.49 6.79
CA ASP A 902 30.25 -34.21 7.87
C ASP A 902 29.19 -34.61 8.92
N GLY A 903 28.25 -35.43 8.46
CA GLY A 903 27.08 -35.85 9.20
C GLY A 903 25.90 -34.86 9.08
N PRO A 904 24.84 -35.06 9.89
CA PRO A 904 23.59 -34.27 9.78
C PRO A 904 23.76 -32.80 10.22
N ASP A 905 24.65 -32.55 11.16
CA ASP A 905 24.77 -31.25 11.82
C ASP A 905 26.06 -30.51 11.51
N LYS A 906 26.89 -31.03 10.62
CA LYS A 906 28.19 -30.42 10.24
C LYS A 906 28.39 -30.47 8.73
N ALA A 907 29.11 -29.49 8.22
CA ALA A 907 29.55 -29.44 6.85
C ALA A 907 30.84 -28.63 6.72
N THR A 908 31.62 -28.98 5.71
CA THR A 908 32.79 -28.21 5.25
C THR A 908 32.50 -27.64 3.87
N ILE A 909 32.60 -26.32 3.74
CA ILE A 909 32.46 -25.60 2.50
C ILE A 909 33.84 -25.07 2.09
N THR A 910 34.30 -25.45 0.95
CA THR A 910 35.58 -24.95 0.40
C THR A 910 35.31 -24.02 -0.76
N VAL A 911 35.85 -22.81 -0.71
CA VAL A 911 35.81 -21.84 -1.81
C VAL A 911 37.23 -21.67 -2.35
N SER A 912 37.40 -21.91 -3.64
CA SER A 912 38.68 -21.88 -4.31
C SER A 912 38.65 -21.06 -5.59
N GLY A 913 39.75 -20.36 -5.87
CA GLY A 913 39.94 -19.54 -7.07
C GLY A 913 41.32 -18.93 -7.10
N PRO A 914 41.67 -18.15 -8.14
CA PRO A 914 42.97 -17.46 -8.21
C PRO A 914 43.20 -16.57 -6.99
N GLY A 915 44.15 -16.98 -6.11
CA GLY A 915 44.44 -16.26 -4.86
C GLY A 915 43.46 -16.53 -3.70
N ILE A 916 42.44 -17.39 -3.89
CA ILE A 916 41.44 -17.77 -2.90
C ILE A 916 41.55 -19.27 -2.60
N ALA A 917 41.62 -19.60 -1.30
CA ALA A 917 41.61 -20.98 -0.81
C ALA A 917 41.09 -20.94 0.62
N ASP A 918 39.76 -20.78 0.71
CA ASP A 918 39.05 -20.56 1.97
C ASP A 918 38.28 -21.82 2.34
N THR A 919 38.29 -22.18 3.59
CA THR A 919 37.51 -23.30 4.15
C THR A 919 36.64 -22.82 5.28
N TRP A 920 35.35 -23.07 5.15
CA TRP A 920 34.33 -22.76 6.14
C TRP A 920 33.81 -24.06 6.74
N ARG A 921 33.92 -24.22 8.05
CA ARG A 921 33.36 -25.34 8.80
C ARG A 921 32.10 -24.84 9.53
N TRP A 922 31.00 -25.44 9.23
CA TRP A 922 29.72 -25.14 9.80
C TRP A 922 29.27 -26.24 10.76
N GLU A 923 28.69 -25.84 11.91
CA GLU A 923 28.02 -26.72 12.87
C GLU A 923 26.65 -26.13 13.21
N ALA A 924 25.60 -26.95 13.06
CA ALA A 924 24.22 -26.56 13.28
C ALA A 924 23.97 -26.05 14.70
N ALA A 925 23.18 -25.02 14.84
CA ALA A 925 22.68 -24.55 16.13
C ALA A 925 21.79 -25.60 16.81
N LYS A 926 21.81 -25.63 18.14
CA LYS A 926 20.98 -26.55 18.96
C LYS A 926 19.54 -26.04 19.09
N GLY A 927 19.36 -24.75 19.28
CA GLY A 927 18.05 -24.11 19.42
C GLY A 927 17.55 -23.49 18.11
N LYS A 928 16.25 -23.28 18.00
CA LYS A 928 15.58 -22.74 16.81
C LYS A 928 16.15 -21.36 16.41
N PHE A 929 16.46 -20.52 17.38
CA PHE A 929 16.96 -19.16 17.16
C PHE A 929 18.39 -18.93 17.68
N ASP A 930 19.09 -20.00 18.03
CA ASP A 930 20.52 -19.92 18.31
C ASP A 930 21.28 -19.77 16.98
N ALA A 931 22.39 -19.05 16.98
CA ALA A 931 23.27 -18.98 15.82
C ALA A 931 23.98 -20.32 15.58
N ALA A 932 24.19 -20.69 14.30
CA ALA A 932 25.11 -21.76 13.94
C ALA A 932 26.56 -21.35 14.25
N THR A 933 27.42 -22.36 14.47
CA THR A 933 28.84 -22.09 14.68
C THR A 933 29.57 -22.18 13.34
N TRP A 934 30.33 -21.14 13.05
CA TRP A 934 31.15 -21.06 11.85
C TRP A 934 32.61 -20.86 12.21
N HIS A 935 33.48 -21.65 11.57
CA HIS A 935 34.93 -21.49 11.63
C HIS A 935 35.46 -21.31 10.22
N GLY A 936 35.94 -20.13 9.90
CA GLY A 936 36.55 -19.80 8.63
C GLY A 936 38.09 -19.84 8.74
N SER A 937 38.75 -20.57 7.86
CA SER A 937 40.20 -20.53 7.67
C SER A 937 40.48 -19.99 6.28
N ARG A 938 41.16 -18.85 6.18
CA ARG A 938 41.47 -18.18 4.93
C ARG A 938 42.99 -18.22 4.66
N ARG A 939 43.38 -18.33 3.42
CA ARG A 939 44.79 -18.36 2.98
C ARG A 939 45.66 -17.27 3.56
N ARG A 940 45.11 -16.14 4.02
CA ARG A 940 45.87 -15.00 4.61
C ARG A 940 45.85 -14.98 6.14
N GLY A 941 45.50 -16.07 6.80
CA GLY A 941 45.84 -16.25 8.22
C GLY A 941 44.80 -15.68 9.25
N PHE A 942 43.55 -15.62 8.94
CA PHE A 942 42.52 -15.25 9.93
C PHE A 942 41.58 -16.45 10.20
N ASP A 943 41.60 -16.93 11.43
CA ASP A 943 40.56 -17.82 11.91
C ASP A 943 39.34 -16.95 12.38
N ILE A 944 38.24 -17.14 11.68
CA ILE A 944 36.97 -16.44 11.97
C ILE A 944 36.07 -17.42 12.70
N THR A 945 35.58 -17.02 13.87
CA THR A 945 34.55 -17.76 14.62
C THR A 945 33.34 -16.91 14.80
N VAL A 946 32.17 -17.43 14.39
CA VAL A 946 30.84 -16.91 14.71
C VAL A 946 30.15 -17.98 15.54
N ASP A 947 29.68 -17.67 16.73
CA ASP A 947 29.03 -18.60 17.62
C ASP A 947 27.76 -17.96 18.26
N ALA A 948 26.99 -18.76 18.98
CA ALA A 948 25.76 -18.36 19.65
C ALA A 948 25.94 -17.19 20.67
N LYS A 949 27.16 -16.84 21.03
CA LYS A 949 27.44 -15.68 21.88
C LYS A 949 27.67 -14.40 21.09
N THR A 950 27.71 -14.51 19.78
CA THR A 950 27.81 -13.35 18.88
C THR A 950 26.42 -12.76 18.72
N ALA A 951 25.95 -12.11 19.77
CA ALA A 951 24.57 -11.66 19.88
C ALA A 951 24.25 -10.62 18.78
N VAL A 952 23.16 -10.82 18.13
CA VAL A 952 22.39 -9.75 17.46
C VAL A 952 22.04 -8.74 18.55
N PRO A 953 22.28 -7.45 18.36
CA PRO A 953 21.74 -6.44 19.29
C PRO A 953 20.26 -6.73 19.50
N PRO A 954 19.73 -6.64 20.72
CA PRO A 954 18.30 -6.86 20.95
C PRO A 954 17.53 -5.97 19.97
N ALA A 955 16.50 -6.54 19.34
CA ALA A 955 15.55 -5.73 18.60
C ALA A 955 15.05 -4.62 19.54
N PRO A 956 14.96 -3.39 19.09
CA PRO A 956 14.65 -2.24 19.91
C PRO A 956 13.32 -2.36 20.64
#